data_dd00a40a2e27762e6d3b0662411aec88
#
_entry.id   dd00a40a2e27762e6d3b0662411aec88
#
_cell.length_a   1.000
_cell.length_b   1.000
_cell.length_c   1.000
_cell.angle_alpha   90.00
_cell.angle_beta   90.00
_cell.angle_gamma   90.00
#
_symmetry.space_group_name_H-M   'P 1'
#
loop_
_entity.id
_entity.type
_entity.pdbx_description
1 polymer ?
#
loop_
_entity_poly.entity_id
_entity_poly.type
_entity_poly.pdbx_seq_one_letter_code
_entity_poly.pdbx_strand_id
1 'polypeptide(L)'
;MNKLKGDAYELQIKNYIINELNNQAYLWTETPENILIEFGIIGSHNQHRLNRIDNNSLIDTGIDIIQIDDQNKCILVQCKNGYKNGITINNLAGFFGWMCSLPNLNGYVYYTNRLSKNIRELPYNERIKYIKQPYIENNEVNNITEFKPYDYQLEAFKQFKNNFNNRGILSLPCGTGKTYITYLCSTLYKKIIILSPLKEFAKQNLNKFIEYGYNKNTLLVDSDGERNIDNINKFINTDSFLISSTFCSIDVISKLKLDNVLIIIDEFHNLSKNNVTDENNDFYKLLNSDYNILFVSATPRVYELEDEDYNDSIFGNTIYNMTFTDAIKNKYITDYKIWLPSIHEDNEQLEEELSIYNINSVIKAKCNYLFSCLLNNGSRKCIIYCIDTTEITEMINGMNELNKFYYINYNINQITSKNNDKQRNKILNNFSNGTNIQLLFSVRILDECIDIPSCDSIYITYPSQSKIRTIQRLCRCIRLDKNNKFKIGNIFIWCNEYDLILETLSGIKEYDIFFKDKIQLNNTNYFGKSNNKFYINDKQLISNYLVGIKEFKQLTWIDKLKMVSDYIDEHSKRPSSEDKNKDIKQLGQFLSDQQKNYKNNKKIMKDSNIRKLYEEFIEKYKEYFLDNNEIWLNKLKLVSDYIDNNSKRPSSEDKNKDIKRLGQFLSDQQKNYKNNKKIMKDSNIRKLYEEFI
;
A
#
# COMPACT_ATOMS: atom_id res chain seq x y z
N MET A 1 24.70 -11.72 20.92
CA MET A 1 24.14 -11.34 22.23
C MET A 1 24.69 -10.01 22.76
N ASN A 2 26.01 -9.78 22.78
CA ASN A 2 26.56 -8.50 23.31
C ASN A 2 26.23 -7.27 22.43
N LYS A 3 26.19 -7.38 21.12
CA LYS A 3 25.86 -6.27 20.22
C LYS A 3 24.39 -5.83 20.39
N LEU A 4 23.46 -6.78 20.46
CA LEU A 4 22.03 -6.48 20.69
C LEU A 4 21.77 -5.75 22.02
N LYS A 5 22.54 -6.07 23.08
CA LYS A 5 22.46 -5.36 24.36
C LYS A 5 23.09 -3.95 24.29
N GLY A 6 24.05 -3.74 23.40
CA GLY A 6 24.61 -2.43 23.09
C GLY A 6 23.59 -1.56 22.41
N ASP A 7 23.05 -2.01 21.29
CA ASP A 7 22.07 -1.31 20.48
C ASP A 7 20.79 -0.96 21.32
N ALA A 8 20.35 -1.89 22.20
CA ALA A 8 19.22 -1.63 23.10
C ALA A 8 19.53 -0.54 24.17
N TYR A 9 20.77 -0.47 24.65
CA TYR A 9 21.17 0.54 25.59
C TYR A 9 21.27 1.94 24.92
N GLU A 10 21.78 2.00 23.70
CA GLU A 10 21.78 3.24 22.91
C GLU A 10 20.36 3.79 22.73
N LEU A 11 19.42 2.93 22.38
CA LEU A 11 18.00 3.32 22.26
C LEU A 11 17.41 3.77 23.60
N GLN A 12 17.74 3.10 24.71
CA GLN A 12 17.32 3.51 26.05
C GLN A 12 17.86 4.90 26.39
N ILE A 13 19.12 5.19 26.12
CA ILE A 13 19.73 6.51 26.38
C ILE A 13 19.13 7.59 25.47
N LYS A 14 18.90 7.29 24.20
CA LYS A 14 18.18 8.21 23.28
C LYS A 14 16.81 8.61 23.86
N ASN A 15 16.01 7.62 24.29
CA ASN A 15 14.70 7.87 24.89
C ASN A 15 14.79 8.64 26.21
N TYR A 16 15.79 8.37 27.03
CA TYR A 16 16.06 9.12 28.26
C TYR A 16 16.37 10.61 27.96
N ILE A 17 17.20 10.87 26.97
CA ILE A 17 17.53 12.25 26.53
C ILE A 17 16.29 12.98 26.04
N ILE A 18 15.43 12.32 25.29
CA ILE A 18 14.21 12.93 24.74
C ILE A 18 13.16 13.15 25.83
N ASN A 19 12.87 12.14 26.63
CA ASN A 19 11.71 12.16 27.52
C ASN A 19 12.00 12.78 28.88
N GLU A 20 13.21 12.57 29.45
CA GLU A 20 13.56 13.04 30.80
C GLU A 20 14.38 14.33 30.76
N LEU A 21 15.21 14.53 29.74
CA LEU A 21 15.99 15.77 29.61
C LEU A 21 15.34 16.80 28.67
N ASN A 22 14.27 16.42 27.98
CA ASN A 22 13.53 17.26 27.03
C ASN A 22 14.42 17.85 25.91
N ASN A 23 15.44 17.09 25.47
CA ASN A 23 16.38 17.47 24.44
C ASN A 23 16.11 16.69 23.15
N GLN A 24 16.57 17.19 22.00
CA GLN A 24 16.56 16.42 20.77
C GLN A 24 17.69 15.40 20.79
N ALA A 25 17.44 14.18 20.33
CA ALA A 25 18.45 13.13 20.22
C ALA A 25 18.23 12.27 18.98
N TYR A 26 19.31 12.01 18.28
CA TYR A 26 19.35 11.18 17.07
C TYR A 26 20.39 10.08 17.27
N LEU A 27 20.08 8.83 16.96
CA LEU A 27 21.13 7.83 16.80
C LEU A 27 22.08 8.29 15.70
N TRP A 28 23.36 7.92 15.81
CA TRP A 28 24.38 8.33 14.84
C TRP A 28 23.96 8.07 13.39
N THR A 29 23.36 6.91 13.12
CA THR A 29 22.87 6.49 11.79
C THR A 29 21.59 7.19 11.35
N GLU A 30 20.86 7.85 12.27
CA GLU A 30 19.60 8.55 12.00
C GLU A 30 19.77 10.07 11.96
N THR A 31 20.97 10.57 12.24
CA THR A 31 21.22 12.01 12.34
C THR A 31 21.06 12.66 10.96
N PRO A 32 20.19 13.68 10.83
CA PRO A 32 20.02 14.41 9.58
C PRO A 32 21.32 15.09 9.14
N GLU A 33 21.61 15.06 7.85
CA GLU A 33 22.83 15.61 7.26
C GLU A 33 23.01 17.10 7.57
N ASN A 34 21.94 17.87 7.53
CA ASN A 34 21.98 19.29 7.85
C ASN A 34 22.46 19.56 9.28
N ILE A 35 22.14 18.71 10.25
CA ILE A 35 22.63 18.80 11.63
C ILE A 35 24.12 18.50 11.68
N LEU A 36 24.58 17.47 10.97
CA LEU A 36 26.01 17.13 10.91
C LEU A 36 26.86 18.26 10.29
N ILE A 37 26.32 18.96 9.31
CA ILE A 37 26.99 20.10 8.66
C ILE A 37 26.94 21.35 9.57
N GLU A 38 25.80 21.65 10.17
CA GLU A 38 25.58 22.81 11.04
C GLU A 38 26.56 22.83 12.20
N PHE A 39 26.82 21.68 12.82
CA PHE A 39 27.76 21.58 13.95
C PHE A 39 29.17 21.19 13.53
N GLY A 40 29.49 21.21 12.24
CA GLY A 40 30.83 20.96 11.71
C GLY A 40 31.35 19.54 11.91
N ILE A 41 30.47 18.59 12.20
CA ILE A 41 30.82 17.17 12.33
C ILE A 41 31.23 16.62 10.97
N ILE A 42 30.58 17.09 9.92
CA ILE A 42 30.92 16.82 8.53
C ILE A 42 31.15 18.16 7.84
N GLY A 43 32.28 18.29 7.14
CA GLY A 43 32.66 19.51 6.42
C GLY A 43 33.40 19.18 5.14
N SER A 44 33.90 20.22 4.44
CA SER A 44 34.59 20.09 3.14
C SER A 44 35.80 19.14 3.15
N HIS A 45 36.48 19.02 4.29
CA HIS A 45 37.66 18.15 4.46
C HIS A 45 37.29 16.63 4.59
N ASN A 46 36.06 16.31 4.96
CA ASN A 46 35.58 14.95 5.11
C ASN A 46 34.29 14.68 4.32
N GLN A 47 33.97 15.55 3.35
CA GLN A 47 32.80 15.44 2.48
C GLN A 47 32.79 14.14 1.66
N HIS A 48 33.97 13.53 1.42
CA HIS A 48 34.05 12.19 0.85
C HIS A 48 33.41 11.12 1.74
N ARG A 49 33.20 11.39 3.04
CA ARG A 49 32.44 10.51 3.95
C ARG A 49 30.93 10.66 3.75
N LEU A 50 30.44 11.86 3.34
CA LEU A 50 29.05 12.03 2.89
C LEU A 50 28.74 11.15 1.67
N ASN A 51 29.64 11.10 0.70
CA ASN A 51 29.50 10.21 -0.46
C ASN A 51 29.55 8.72 -0.10
N ARG A 52 30.02 8.37 1.12
CA ARG A 52 29.93 7.03 1.71
C ARG A 52 28.69 6.83 2.59
N ILE A 53 27.98 7.88 2.93
CA ILE A 53 26.65 7.81 3.54
C ILE A 53 25.67 7.19 2.54
N ASP A 54 25.80 7.42 1.24
CA ASP A 54 25.10 6.69 0.18
C ASP A 54 25.36 5.18 0.21
N ASN A 55 26.44 4.72 0.82
CA ASN A 55 26.76 3.32 1.03
C ASN A 55 26.42 2.81 2.45
N ASN A 56 25.59 3.55 3.21
CA ASN A 56 25.02 3.12 4.49
C ASN A 56 26.03 2.62 5.52
N SER A 57 27.22 3.15 5.56
CA SER A 57 28.16 2.88 6.63
C SER A 57 28.79 4.17 7.15
N LEU A 58 28.03 4.87 7.98
CA LEU A 58 28.67 5.57 9.09
C LEU A 58 29.30 4.46 9.94
N ILE A 59 30.56 4.15 9.66
CA ILE A 59 31.36 3.22 10.45
C ILE A 59 31.25 3.69 11.90
N ASP A 60 30.94 2.76 12.81
CA ASP A 60 31.00 3.01 14.24
C ASP A 60 32.37 3.63 14.58
N THR A 61 32.40 4.94 14.68
CA THR A 61 33.61 5.72 14.90
C THR A 61 33.71 6.15 16.36
N GLY A 62 32.82 5.65 17.21
CA GLY A 62 32.80 5.93 18.63
C GLY A 62 31.82 7.05 19.02
N ILE A 63 30.86 7.35 18.19
CA ILE A 63 29.69 8.20 18.52
C ILE A 63 28.43 7.39 18.27
N ASP A 64 27.56 7.28 19.28
CA ASP A 64 26.34 6.49 19.20
C ASP A 64 25.10 7.40 19.04
N ILE A 65 25.12 8.61 19.66
CA ILE A 65 23.98 9.54 19.62
C ILE A 65 24.50 10.98 19.43
N ILE A 66 23.78 11.77 18.66
CA ILE A 66 23.90 13.24 18.61
C ILE A 66 22.74 13.82 19.43
N GLN A 67 23.06 14.56 20.47
CA GLN A 67 22.10 15.29 21.31
C GLN A 67 22.18 16.78 21.03
N ILE A 68 21.05 17.46 20.96
CA ILE A 68 20.95 18.91 20.88
C ILE A 68 20.16 19.38 22.11
N ASP A 69 20.79 20.22 22.92
CA ASP A 69 20.16 20.70 24.14
C ASP A 69 19.19 21.88 23.87
N ASP A 70 18.54 22.37 24.90
CA ASP A 70 17.58 23.48 24.87
C ASP A 70 18.22 24.83 24.46
N GLN A 71 19.55 24.93 24.53
CA GLN A 71 20.34 26.08 24.09
C GLN A 71 20.89 25.94 22.67
N ASN A 72 20.39 24.93 21.93
CA ASN A 72 20.86 24.56 20.57
C ASN A 72 22.37 24.21 20.52
N LYS A 73 22.92 23.61 21.60
CA LYS A 73 24.29 23.10 21.62
C LYS A 73 24.33 21.64 21.29
N CYS A 74 25.23 21.27 20.41
CA CYS A 74 25.43 19.87 20.04
C CYS A 74 26.35 19.13 21.03
N ILE A 75 25.97 17.95 21.43
CA ILE A 75 26.67 17.06 22.35
C ILE A 75 26.86 15.72 21.68
N LEU A 76 28.11 15.27 21.61
CA LEU A 76 28.44 13.94 21.10
C LEU A 76 28.30 12.91 22.23
N VAL A 77 27.52 11.87 22.01
CA VAL A 77 27.21 10.87 23.05
C VAL A 77 27.75 9.50 22.65
N GLN A 78 28.47 8.87 23.61
CA GLN A 78 28.91 7.49 23.53
C GLN A 78 28.23 6.66 24.61
N CYS A 79 27.72 5.49 24.27
CA CYS A 79 27.04 4.56 25.17
C CYS A 79 27.89 3.30 25.40
N LYS A 80 28.05 2.88 26.64
CA LYS A 80 28.82 1.68 27.01
C LYS A 80 28.08 0.81 28.00
N ASN A 81 27.62 -0.36 27.54
CA ASN A 81 26.87 -1.31 28.34
C ASN A 81 27.64 -2.63 28.53
N GLY A 82 27.56 -3.21 29.74
CA GLY A 82 27.99 -4.58 30.01
C GLY A 82 29.49 -4.81 30.24
N TYR A 83 30.28 -3.77 30.39
CA TYR A 83 31.73 -3.86 30.65
C TYR A 83 32.04 -4.27 32.10
N LYS A 84 32.03 -5.60 32.40
CA LYS A 84 32.20 -6.13 33.77
C LYS A 84 33.50 -5.68 34.46
N ASN A 85 34.58 -5.57 33.71
CA ASN A 85 35.90 -5.14 34.21
C ASN A 85 36.11 -3.63 34.23
N GLY A 86 35.07 -2.87 33.87
CA GLY A 86 35.13 -1.42 33.74
C GLY A 86 35.52 -0.97 32.33
N ILE A 87 35.10 0.24 31.98
CA ILE A 87 35.38 0.87 30.69
C ILE A 87 36.80 1.42 30.72
N THR A 88 37.62 1.06 29.74
CA THR A 88 39.01 1.49 29.58
C THR A 88 39.14 2.65 28.56
N ILE A 89 40.30 3.32 28.53
CA ILE A 89 40.61 4.34 27.54
C ILE A 89 40.47 3.80 26.12
N ASN A 90 40.90 2.54 25.88
CA ASN A 90 40.80 1.91 24.58
C ASN A 90 39.30 1.73 24.11
N ASN A 91 38.39 1.55 25.05
CA ASN A 91 36.95 1.44 24.72
C ASN A 91 36.33 2.78 24.30
N LEU A 92 37.01 3.88 24.56
CA LEU A 92 36.59 5.27 24.24
C LEU A 92 37.54 5.97 23.25
N ALA A 93 38.49 5.24 22.66
CA ALA A 93 39.51 5.86 21.80
C ALA A 93 38.89 6.62 20.61
N GLY A 94 37.87 6.07 19.94
CA GLY A 94 37.12 6.72 18.87
C GLY A 94 36.43 8.01 19.35
N PHE A 95 35.75 7.94 20.49
CA PHE A 95 35.10 9.07 21.12
C PHE A 95 36.10 10.20 21.45
N PHE A 96 37.24 9.87 22.07
CA PHE A 96 38.25 10.84 22.33
C PHE A 96 38.85 11.46 21.06
N GLY A 97 39.00 10.67 19.99
CA GLY A 97 39.41 11.17 18.68
C GLY A 97 38.47 12.25 18.15
N TRP A 98 37.15 12.03 18.26
CA TRP A 98 36.15 13.02 17.90
C TRP A 98 36.22 14.25 18.79
N MET A 99 36.34 14.11 20.10
CA MET A 99 36.43 15.22 21.04
C MET A 99 37.69 16.06 20.84
N CYS A 100 38.79 15.46 20.37
CA CYS A 100 39.99 16.21 19.97
C CYS A 100 39.79 16.94 18.64
N SER A 101 39.12 16.32 17.68
CA SER A 101 38.90 16.89 16.35
C SER A 101 37.85 18.02 16.34
N LEU A 102 36.94 18.03 17.30
CA LEU A 102 35.83 18.99 17.44
C LEU A 102 35.89 19.70 18.79
N PRO A 103 36.84 20.65 18.96
CA PRO A 103 37.10 21.31 20.27
C PRO A 103 35.93 22.18 20.78
N ASN A 104 35.02 22.56 19.91
CA ASN A 104 33.85 23.37 20.25
C ASN A 104 32.63 22.59 20.73
N LEU A 105 32.66 21.25 20.63
CA LEU A 105 31.56 20.40 21.04
C LEU A 105 31.78 19.77 22.43
N ASN A 106 30.71 19.51 23.13
CA ASN A 106 30.69 18.73 24.37
C ASN A 106 30.51 17.24 24.06
N GLY A 107 30.94 16.39 25.00
CA GLY A 107 30.82 14.96 24.87
C GLY A 107 30.33 14.31 26.16
N TYR A 108 29.38 13.38 26.05
CA TYR A 108 28.86 12.63 27.19
C TYR A 108 29.08 11.13 26.97
N VAL A 109 29.57 10.47 28.03
CA VAL A 109 29.73 9.02 28.05
C VAL A 109 28.70 8.46 29.03
N TYR A 110 27.66 7.80 28.52
CA TYR A 110 26.72 7.06 29.35
C TYR A 110 27.22 5.63 29.55
N TYR A 111 27.19 5.15 30.78
CA TYR A 111 27.71 3.82 31.11
C TYR A 111 26.92 3.14 32.24
N THR A 112 26.92 1.78 32.21
CA THR A 112 26.13 0.98 33.16
C THR A 112 26.89 0.61 34.41
N ASN A 113 28.15 0.13 34.29
CA ASN A 113 28.88 -0.48 35.41
C ASN A 113 29.87 0.49 36.10
N ARG A 114 31.11 0.47 35.68
CA ARG A 114 32.17 1.32 36.27
C ARG A 114 33.18 1.80 35.23
N LEU A 115 33.85 2.89 35.54
CA LEU A 115 35.03 3.36 34.82
C LEU A 115 36.27 2.68 35.41
N SER A 116 37.22 2.32 34.54
CA SER A 116 38.52 1.80 34.98
C SER A 116 39.34 2.91 35.71
N LYS A 117 40.36 2.48 36.44
CA LYS A 117 41.28 3.40 37.14
C LYS A 117 41.87 4.41 36.15
N ASN A 118 42.32 3.94 34.98
CA ASN A 118 42.95 4.80 33.96
C ASN A 118 42.05 5.94 33.45
N ILE A 119 40.74 5.73 33.35
CA ILE A 119 39.80 6.81 32.97
C ILE A 119 39.58 7.77 34.12
N ARG A 120 39.45 7.29 35.36
CA ARG A 120 39.24 8.13 36.55
C ARG A 120 40.44 9.01 36.88
N GLU A 121 41.64 8.63 36.44
CA GLU A 121 42.90 9.37 36.63
C GLU A 121 43.23 10.32 35.44
N LEU A 122 42.40 10.36 34.38
CA LEU A 122 42.56 11.34 33.32
C LEU A 122 42.42 12.75 33.86
N PRO A 123 43.17 13.75 33.30
CA PRO A 123 42.98 15.16 33.62
C PRO A 123 41.51 15.56 33.44
N TYR A 124 41.03 16.40 34.34
CA TYR A 124 39.68 16.94 34.25
C TYR A 124 39.49 17.71 32.92
N ASN A 125 38.42 17.37 32.23
CA ASN A 125 38.01 18.08 31.01
C ASN A 125 36.53 18.45 31.14
N GLU A 126 36.25 19.75 31.26
CA GLU A 126 34.90 20.28 31.46
C GLU A 126 33.91 19.94 30.31
N ARG A 127 34.44 19.68 29.13
CA ARG A 127 33.66 19.30 27.95
C ARG A 127 33.20 17.84 27.98
N ILE A 128 33.84 16.99 28.79
CA ILE A 128 33.52 15.55 28.79
C ILE A 128 32.86 15.16 30.12
N LYS A 129 31.63 14.66 30.04
CA LYS A 129 30.91 14.18 31.21
C LYS A 129 30.75 12.67 31.15
N TYR A 130 30.94 12.03 32.29
CA TYR A 130 30.72 10.59 32.48
C TYR A 130 29.48 10.40 33.33
N ILE A 131 28.43 9.83 32.73
CA ILE A 131 27.10 9.71 33.34
C ILE A 131 26.78 8.23 33.54
N LYS A 132 26.66 7.83 34.82
CA LYS A 132 26.26 6.47 35.15
C LYS A 132 24.75 6.37 35.00
N GLN A 133 24.28 5.61 34.01
CA GLN A 133 22.87 5.33 33.79
C GLN A 133 22.67 3.81 33.76
N PRO A 134 21.87 3.23 34.65
CA PRO A 134 21.66 1.80 34.69
C PRO A 134 20.93 1.35 33.39
N TYR A 135 21.36 0.21 32.88
CA TYR A 135 20.59 -0.51 31.87
C TYR A 135 19.48 -1.24 32.58
N ILE A 136 18.26 -0.82 32.33
CA ILE A 136 17.08 -1.53 32.75
C ILE A 136 16.88 -2.62 31.72
N GLU A 137 17.31 -3.86 32.01
CA GLU A 137 16.80 -5.01 31.29
C GLU A 137 15.30 -4.99 31.51
N ASN A 138 14.54 -4.52 30.54
CA ASN A 138 13.12 -4.74 30.54
C ASN A 138 12.93 -6.26 30.42
N ASN A 139 12.89 -6.95 31.57
CA ASN A 139 12.09 -8.14 31.67
C ASN A 139 10.71 -7.65 31.29
N GLU A 140 10.29 -7.93 30.07
CA GLU A 140 8.93 -7.82 29.55
C GLU A 140 7.97 -7.01 30.45
N VAL A 141 8.24 -5.73 30.63
CA VAL A 141 7.11 -4.81 30.59
C VAL A 141 6.77 -4.80 29.10
N ASN A 142 5.76 -5.57 28.75
CA ASN A 142 5.01 -5.31 27.55
C ASN A 142 4.85 -3.79 27.49
N ASN A 143 5.72 -3.10 26.76
CA ASN A 143 5.33 -1.89 26.12
C ASN A 143 4.26 -2.38 25.14
N ILE A 144 3.04 -2.47 25.65
CA ILE A 144 1.86 -2.25 24.85
C ILE A 144 2.16 -0.86 24.29
N THR A 145 2.85 -0.80 23.18
CA THR A 145 2.75 0.35 22.30
C THR A 145 1.25 0.45 22.12
N GLU A 146 0.66 1.46 22.76
CA GLU A 146 -0.76 1.69 22.66
C GLU A 146 -1.00 1.83 21.17
N PHE A 147 -1.46 0.74 20.54
CA PHE A 147 -1.74 0.72 19.11
C PHE A 147 -2.85 1.71 18.90
N LYS A 148 -2.47 2.91 18.49
CA LYS A 148 -3.44 3.94 18.16
C LYS A 148 -4.05 3.56 16.80
N PRO A 149 -5.31 3.12 16.78
CA PRO A 149 -5.96 2.76 15.53
C PRO A 149 -6.07 3.97 14.61
N TYR A 150 -5.97 3.73 13.32
CA TYR A 150 -6.34 4.72 12.31
C TYR A 150 -7.87 4.92 12.32
N ASP A 151 -8.33 6.09 11.89
CA ASP A 151 -9.76 6.42 11.87
C ASP A 151 -10.59 5.41 11.08
N TYR A 152 -10.08 4.95 9.94
CA TYR A 152 -10.77 3.92 9.14
C TYR A 152 -10.87 2.56 9.84
N GLN A 153 -9.93 2.21 10.72
CA GLN A 153 -9.97 0.96 11.50
C GLN A 153 -11.06 1.04 12.56
N LEU A 154 -11.21 2.20 13.18
CA LEU A 154 -12.32 2.46 14.10
C LEU A 154 -13.66 2.49 13.37
N GLU A 155 -13.71 3.07 12.18
CA GLU A 155 -14.94 3.06 11.36
C GLU A 155 -15.31 1.64 10.93
N ALA A 156 -14.34 0.83 10.47
CA ALA A 156 -14.58 -0.58 10.13
C ALA A 156 -15.11 -1.37 11.35
N PHE A 157 -14.55 -1.15 12.53
CA PHE A 157 -15.03 -1.74 13.78
C PHE A 157 -16.45 -1.27 14.14
N LYS A 158 -16.74 0.01 13.97
CA LYS A 158 -18.09 0.58 14.19
C LYS A 158 -19.11 -0.02 13.23
N GLN A 159 -18.76 -0.16 11.95
CA GLN A 159 -19.61 -0.81 10.96
C GLN A 159 -19.84 -2.30 11.30
N PHE A 160 -18.81 -2.99 11.77
CA PHE A 160 -18.96 -4.34 12.30
C PHE A 160 -19.99 -4.39 13.45
N LYS A 161 -19.86 -3.53 14.44
CA LYS A 161 -20.80 -3.48 15.57
C LYS A 161 -22.25 -3.25 15.16
N ASN A 162 -22.46 -2.42 14.12
CA ASN A 162 -23.81 -1.99 13.74
C ASN A 162 -24.47 -2.92 12.71
N ASN A 163 -23.68 -3.53 11.81
CA ASN A 163 -24.17 -4.17 10.60
C ASN A 163 -23.85 -5.68 10.53
N PHE A 164 -23.01 -6.20 11.45
CA PHE A 164 -22.71 -7.62 11.45
C PHE A 164 -23.86 -8.41 12.04
N ASN A 165 -24.41 -9.29 11.22
CA ASN A 165 -25.49 -10.21 11.59
C ASN A 165 -25.08 -11.64 11.23
N ASN A 166 -24.36 -12.30 12.11
CA ASN A 166 -23.78 -13.64 12.01
C ASN A 166 -22.77 -13.83 10.86
N ARG A 167 -22.86 -13.08 9.76
CA ARG A 167 -21.97 -13.20 8.61
C ARG A 167 -21.67 -11.84 8.01
N GLY A 168 -20.45 -11.69 7.49
CA GLY A 168 -20.10 -10.47 6.78
C GLY A 168 -18.66 -10.43 6.33
N ILE A 169 -18.36 -9.54 5.39
CA ILE A 169 -17.08 -9.41 4.73
C ILE A 169 -16.40 -8.09 5.11
N LEU A 170 -15.12 -8.16 5.48
CA LEU A 170 -14.21 -7.01 5.56
C LEU A 170 -13.27 -7.06 4.36
N SER A 171 -13.39 -6.09 3.48
CA SER A 171 -12.56 -5.95 2.27
C SER A 171 -11.61 -4.77 2.40
N LEU A 172 -10.31 -5.05 2.53
CA LEU A 172 -9.29 -4.01 2.67
C LEU A 172 -7.98 -4.42 1.97
N PRO A 173 -7.24 -3.48 1.36
CA PRO A 173 -5.96 -3.77 0.74
C PRO A 173 -4.94 -4.38 1.71
N CYS A 174 -3.96 -5.09 1.17
CA CYS A 174 -2.84 -5.56 1.98
C CYS A 174 -2.07 -4.37 2.57
N GLY A 175 -1.55 -4.54 3.79
CA GLY A 175 -0.79 -3.49 4.48
C GLY A 175 -1.65 -2.47 5.24
N THR A 176 -2.98 -2.53 5.16
CA THR A 176 -3.89 -1.66 5.90
C THR A 176 -4.19 -2.13 7.33
N GLY A 177 -3.53 -3.18 7.82
CA GLY A 177 -3.72 -3.65 9.19
C GLY A 177 -5.04 -4.41 9.42
N LYS A 178 -5.48 -5.23 8.45
CA LYS A 178 -6.65 -6.12 8.58
C LYS A 178 -6.66 -6.88 9.90
N THR A 179 -5.53 -7.46 10.30
CA THR A 179 -5.39 -8.21 11.54
C THR A 179 -5.72 -7.38 12.79
N TYR A 180 -5.43 -6.07 12.76
CA TYR A 180 -5.80 -5.20 13.88
C TYR A 180 -7.31 -4.94 13.94
N ILE A 181 -7.95 -4.76 12.78
CA ILE A 181 -9.41 -4.62 12.72
C ILE A 181 -10.09 -5.90 13.21
N THR A 182 -9.61 -7.07 12.79
CA THR A 182 -10.15 -8.36 13.26
C THR A 182 -9.95 -8.54 14.77
N TYR A 183 -8.81 -8.09 15.31
CA TYR A 183 -8.58 -8.04 16.75
C TYR A 183 -9.65 -7.15 17.44
N LEU A 184 -9.90 -5.93 16.95
CA LEU A 184 -10.94 -5.06 17.51
C LEU A 184 -12.33 -5.73 17.46
N CYS A 185 -12.69 -6.33 16.32
CA CYS A 185 -13.97 -7.06 16.19
C CYS A 185 -14.06 -8.21 17.20
N SER A 186 -12.97 -8.93 17.41
CA SER A 186 -12.90 -10.08 18.31
C SER A 186 -13.08 -9.71 19.79
N THR A 187 -12.82 -8.44 20.18
CA THR A 187 -13.00 -7.99 21.58
C THR A 187 -14.45 -8.09 22.08
N LEU A 188 -15.41 -8.22 21.17
CA LEU A 188 -16.83 -8.42 21.50
C LEU A 188 -17.18 -9.86 21.82
N TYR A 189 -16.24 -10.80 21.64
CA TYR A 189 -16.45 -12.23 21.82
C TYR A 189 -15.47 -12.81 22.84
N LYS A 190 -15.92 -13.81 23.58
CA LYS A 190 -15.06 -14.55 24.50
C LYS A 190 -14.31 -15.68 23.83
N LYS A 191 -14.93 -16.31 22.82
CA LYS A 191 -14.41 -17.46 22.09
C LYS A 191 -14.12 -17.06 20.65
N ILE A 192 -12.89 -17.24 20.22
CA ILE A 192 -12.42 -16.77 18.92
C ILE A 192 -11.69 -17.90 18.22
N ILE A 193 -11.98 -18.10 16.94
CA ILE A 193 -11.22 -19.00 16.06
C ILE A 193 -10.81 -18.21 14.83
N ILE A 194 -9.52 -18.26 14.48
CA ILE A 194 -9.00 -17.69 13.25
C ILE A 194 -8.57 -18.85 12.34
N LEU A 195 -9.12 -18.89 11.13
CA LEU A 195 -8.75 -19.83 10.11
C LEU A 195 -7.94 -19.12 9.03
N SER A 196 -6.79 -19.66 8.70
CA SER A 196 -5.84 -19.08 7.75
C SER A 196 -5.40 -20.10 6.71
N PRO A 197 -5.07 -19.70 5.47
CA PRO A 197 -4.70 -20.66 4.43
C PRO A 197 -3.39 -21.41 4.71
N LEU A 198 -2.44 -20.78 5.40
CA LEU A 198 -1.10 -21.33 5.68
C LEU A 198 -0.74 -21.25 7.17
N LYS A 199 0.19 -22.11 7.59
CA LYS A 199 0.71 -22.15 8.97
C LYS A 199 1.35 -20.83 9.40
N GLU A 200 2.08 -20.19 8.52
CA GLU A 200 2.76 -18.94 8.78
C GLU A 200 1.73 -17.84 9.10
N PHE A 201 0.60 -17.79 8.40
CA PHE A 201 -0.50 -16.87 8.73
C PHE A 201 -1.12 -17.20 10.09
N ALA A 202 -1.36 -18.48 10.37
CA ALA A 202 -1.93 -18.89 11.64
C ALA A 202 -1.02 -18.46 12.81
N LYS A 203 0.29 -18.69 12.72
CA LYS A 203 1.28 -18.24 13.71
C LYS A 203 1.34 -16.71 13.81
N GLN A 204 1.35 -16.02 12.67
CA GLN A 204 1.41 -14.57 12.62
C GLN A 204 0.16 -13.93 13.25
N ASN A 205 -1.03 -14.42 12.93
CA ASN A 205 -2.28 -13.93 13.50
C ASN A 205 -2.30 -14.13 15.01
N LEU A 206 -1.90 -15.31 15.50
CA LEU A 206 -1.80 -15.58 16.94
C LEU A 206 -0.87 -14.59 17.65
N ASN A 207 0.35 -14.41 17.13
CA ASN A 207 1.34 -13.50 17.70
C ASN A 207 0.86 -12.05 17.67
N LYS A 208 0.25 -11.61 16.56
CA LYS A 208 -0.29 -10.25 16.43
C LYS A 208 -1.41 -9.97 17.42
N PHE A 209 -2.33 -10.92 17.64
CA PHE A 209 -3.37 -10.76 18.65
C PHE A 209 -2.78 -10.60 20.05
N ILE A 210 -1.74 -11.38 20.39
CA ILE A 210 -1.02 -11.22 21.67
C ILE A 210 -0.34 -9.84 21.75
N GLU A 211 0.34 -9.40 20.67
CA GLU A 211 0.96 -8.08 20.59
C GLU A 211 -0.06 -6.94 20.75
N TYR A 212 -1.28 -7.11 20.25
CA TYR A 212 -2.37 -6.13 20.40
C TYR A 212 -3.04 -6.14 21.77
N GLY A 213 -2.63 -7.05 22.65
CA GLY A 213 -3.09 -7.10 24.03
C GLY A 213 -4.06 -8.24 24.36
N TYR A 214 -4.22 -9.24 23.49
CA TYR A 214 -4.98 -10.45 23.82
C TYR A 214 -4.25 -11.24 24.92
N ASN A 215 -4.85 -11.33 26.11
CA ASN A 215 -4.24 -11.88 27.31
C ASN A 215 -4.96 -13.12 27.87
N LYS A 216 -5.81 -13.77 27.07
CA LYS A 216 -6.52 -15.01 27.44
C LYS A 216 -5.78 -16.22 26.87
N ASN A 217 -6.35 -17.42 27.12
CA ASN A 217 -5.79 -18.67 26.66
C ASN A 217 -5.69 -18.71 25.13
N THR A 218 -4.55 -19.12 24.61
CA THR A 218 -4.28 -19.22 23.17
C THR A 218 -3.84 -20.61 22.78
N LEU A 219 -4.26 -21.09 21.60
CA LEU A 219 -3.88 -22.38 21.06
C LEU A 219 -3.61 -22.29 19.56
N LEU A 220 -2.52 -22.89 19.11
CA LEU A 220 -2.25 -23.07 17.67
C LEU A 220 -2.65 -24.51 17.27
N VAL A 221 -3.54 -24.62 16.29
CA VAL A 221 -4.02 -25.90 15.75
C VAL A 221 -3.57 -26.04 14.30
N ASP A 222 -2.45 -26.71 14.13
CA ASP A 222 -1.86 -27.03 12.83
C ASP A 222 -1.03 -28.32 12.92
N SER A 223 -0.29 -28.71 11.86
CA SER A 223 0.51 -29.93 11.88
C SER A 223 1.74 -29.86 12.82
N ASP A 224 2.14 -28.69 13.27
CA ASP A 224 3.25 -28.47 14.18
C ASP A 224 2.77 -28.17 15.62
N GLY A 225 1.50 -27.80 15.75
CA GLY A 225 0.83 -27.50 17.02
C GLY A 225 -0.03 -28.66 17.53
N GLU A 226 -1.13 -28.31 18.22
CA GLU A 226 -2.04 -29.31 18.80
C GLU A 226 -3.07 -29.80 17.75
N ARG A 227 -3.24 -31.10 17.62
CA ARG A 227 -4.27 -31.73 16.78
C ARG A 227 -5.08 -32.78 17.52
N ASN A 228 -4.71 -33.11 18.75
CA ASN A 228 -5.47 -34.07 19.53
C ASN A 228 -6.80 -33.45 19.96
N ILE A 229 -7.91 -34.03 19.50
CA ILE A 229 -9.25 -33.53 19.75
C ILE A 229 -9.62 -33.50 21.23
N ASP A 230 -9.12 -34.45 22.05
CA ASP A 230 -9.38 -34.48 23.48
C ASP A 230 -8.69 -33.33 24.22
N ASN A 231 -7.48 -32.99 23.80
CA ASN A 231 -6.76 -31.85 24.36
C ASN A 231 -7.43 -30.53 23.97
N ILE A 232 -7.87 -30.42 22.72
CA ILE A 232 -8.59 -29.24 22.23
C ILE A 232 -9.92 -29.12 22.95
N ASN A 233 -10.66 -30.21 23.14
CA ASN A 233 -11.93 -30.20 23.89
C ASN A 233 -11.72 -29.75 25.35
N LYS A 234 -10.64 -30.18 26.02
CA LYS A 234 -10.28 -29.65 27.36
C LYS A 234 -9.98 -28.16 27.32
N PHE A 235 -9.28 -27.69 26.29
CA PHE A 235 -8.93 -26.28 26.14
C PHE A 235 -10.16 -25.39 25.92
N ILE A 236 -11.13 -25.80 25.08
CA ILE A 236 -12.34 -25.03 24.77
C ILE A 236 -13.36 -24.98 25.90
N ASN A 237 -13.20 -25.82 26.95
CA ASN A 237 -14.00 -25.75 28.18
C ASN A 237 -13.69 -24.53 29.05
N THR A 238 -12.72 -23.70 28.66
CA THR A 238 -12.42 -22.43 29.32
C THR A 238 -13.42 -21.34 28.89
N ASP A 239 -13.69 -20.37 29.76
CA ASP A 239 -14.65 -19.28 29.50
C ASP A 239 -14.27 -18.41 28.31
N SER A 240 -12.99 -18.29 28.03
CA SER A 240 -12.48 -17.46 26.93
C SER A 240 -11.19 -18.03 26.35
N PHE A 241 -11.10 -18.03 25.02
CA PHE A 241 -9.95 -18.55 24.31
C PHE A 241 -9.81 -17.95 22.92
N LEU A 242 -8.60 -18.06 22.36
CA LEU A 242 -8.27 -17.82 20.96
C LEU A 242 -7.61 -19.08 20.38
N ILE A 243 -8.22 -19.66 19.38
CA ILE A 243 -7.61 -20.71 18.53
C ILE A 243 -7.20 -20.07 17.21
N SER A 244 -5.95 -20.23 16.82
CA SER A 244 -5.51 -19.94 15.46
C SER A 244 -5.20 -21.25 14.75
N SER A 245 -5.78 -21.46 13.55
CA SER A 245 -5.71 -22.70 12.83
C SER A 245 -5.53 -22.51 11.34
N THR A 246 -5.13 -23.58 10.65
CA THR A 246 -5.01 -23.60 9.20
C THR A 246 -6.26 -24.18 8.53
N PHE A 247 -6.50 -23.81 7.24
CA PHE A 247 -7.53 -24.44 6.43
C PHE A 247 -7.38 -25.95 6.35
N CYS A 248 -6.13 -26.46 6.33
CA CYS A 248 -5.85 -27.90 6.33
C CYS A 248 -6.25 -28.62 7.62
N SER A 249 -6.56 -27.90 8.70
CA SER A 249 -6.96 -28.46 9.99
C SER A 249 -8.47 -28.29 10.24
N ILE A 250 -9.23 -28.00 9.20
CA ILE A 250 -10.68 -27.81 9.31
C ILE A 250 -11.38 -29.07 9.82
N ASP A 251 -10.86 -30.26 9.52
CA ASP A 251 -11.36 -31.54 9.99
C ASP A 251 -11.38 -31.67 11.52
N VAL A 252 -10.53 -30.94 12.22
CA VAL A 252 -10.53 -30.85 13.68
C VAL A 252 -11.51 -29.78 14.16
N ILE A 253 -11.49 -28.60 13.55
CA ILE A 253 -12.28 -27.45 13.96
C ILE A 253 -13.78 -27.69 13.74
N SER A 254 -14.17 -28.33 12.64
CA SER A 254 -15.57 -28.63 12.32
C SER A 254 -16.27 -29.58 13.32
N LYS A 255 -15.49 -30.34 14.09
CA LYS A 255 -16.00 -31.28 15.12
C LYS A 255 -16.22 -30.62 16.47
N LEU A 256 -15.75 -29.39 16.67
CA LEU A 256 -15.90 -28.68 17.93
C LEU A 256 -17.34 -28.18 18.08
N LYS A 257 -17.94 -28.41 19.25
CA LYS A 257 -19.24 -27.86 19.62
C LYS A 257 -19.05 -26.59 20.44
N LEU A 258 -19.38 -25.46 19.85
CA LEU A 258 -19.09 -24.14 20.40
C LEU A 258 -20.35 -23.28 20.46
N ASP A 259 -20.50 -22.54 21.55
CA ASP A 259 -21.56 -21.56 21.67
C ASP A 259 -20.95 -20.16 21.62
N ASN A 260 -21.62 -19.23 20.94
CA ASN A 260 -21.25 -17.81 20.86
C ASN A 260 -19.76 -17.57 20.51
N VAL A 261 -19.29 -18.23 19.46
CA VAL A 261 -17.95 -18.14 18.90
C VAL A 261 -17.92 -17.18 17.71
N LEU A 262 -16.86 -16.37 17.61
CA LEU A 262 -16.53 -15.67 16.38
C LEU A 262 -15.47 -16.45 15.61
N ILE A 263 -15.78 -16.85 14.40
CA ILE A 263 -14.86 -17.49 13.46
C ILE A 263 -14.43 -16.44 12.44
N ILE A 264 -13.14 -16.20 12.34
CA ILE A 264 -12.54 -15.28 11.38
C ILE A 264 -11.88 -16.12 10.29
N ILE A 265 -12.32 -16.00 9.06
CA ILE A 265 -11.72 -16.68 7.90
C ILE A 265 -10.85 -15.65 7.17
N ASP A 266 -9.55 -15.70 7.47
CA ASP A 266 -8.57 -14.79 6.90
C ASP A 266 -8.14 -15.24 5.51
N GLU A 267 -8.00 -14.29 4.58
CA GLU A 267 -7.72 -14.51 3.16
C GLU A 267 -8.65 -15.56 2.53
N PHE A 268 -9.96 -15.41 2.77
CA PHE A 268 -10.99 -16.37 2.37
C PHE A 268 -11.09 -16.61 0.87
N HIS A 269 -10.48 -15.76 0.04
CA HIS A 269 -10.36 -16.00 -1.39
C HIS A 269 -9.56 -17.26 -1.76
N ASN A 270 -8.84 -17.85 -0.79
CA ASN A 270 -8.15 -19.13 -0.94
C ASN A 270 -9.07 -20.35 -0.72
N LEU A 271 -10.36 -20.16 -0.42
CA LEU A 271 -11.30 -21.24 -0.43
C LEU A 271 -11.48 -21.78 -1.86
N SER A 272 -11.63 -23.10 -1.98
CA SER A 272 -11.94 -23.75 -3.25
C SER A 272 -13.45 -23.83 -3.50
N LYS A 273 -13.87 -24.10 -4.73
CA LYS A 273 -15.28 -24.39 -5.06
C LYS A 273 -15.83 -25.50 -4.17
N ASN A 274 -15.07 -26.59 -3.98
CA ASN A 274 -15.47 -27.70 -3.14
C ASN A 274 -15.67 -27.32 -1.66
N ASN A 275 -14.92 -26.35 -1.14
CA ASN A 275 -15.13 -25.88 0.24
C ASN A 275 -16.51 -25.23 0.44
N VAL A 276 -17.09 -24.70 -0.63
CA VAL A 276 -18.36 -23.95 -0.57
C VAL A 276 -19.55 -24.76 -1.03
N THR A 277 -19.37 -25.72 -1.96
CA THR A 277 -20.49 -26.43 -2.65
C THR A 277 -20.61 -27.91 -2.31
N ASP A 278 -19.55 -28.55 -1.78
CA ASP A 278 -19.58 -29.98 -1.46
C ASP A 278 -20.06 -30.21 -0.02
N GLU A 279 -21.25 -30.75 0.17
CA GLU A 279 -21.87 -31.05 1.47
C GLU A 279 -21.04 -32.01 2.36
N ASN A 280 -20.18 -32.82 1.77
CA ASN A 280 -19.28 -33.69 2.51
C ASN A 280 -18.07 -33.00 3.05
N ASN A 281 -17.76 -31.80 2.54
CA ASN A 281 -16.61 -31.01 2.94
C ASN A 281 -16.81 -30.40 4.33
N ASP A 282 -15.79 -30.44 5.17
CA ASP A 282 -15.87 -29.89 6.53
C ASP A 282 -15.95 -28.35 6.54
N PHE A 283 -15.40 -27.65 5.52
CA PHE A 283 -15.66 -26.22 5.34
C PHE A 283 -17.12 -25.94 5.00
N TYR A 284 -17.73 -26.72 4.09
CA TYR A 284 -19.16 -26.55 3.78
C TYR A 284 -20.02 -26.64 5.04
N LYS A 285 -19.76 -27.64 5.90
CA LYS A 285 -20.47 -27.79 7.19
C LYS A 285 -20.28 -26.58 8.10
N LEU A 286 -19.04 -26.06 8.19
CA LEU A 286 -18.74 -24.86 8.97
C LEU A 286 -19.43 -23.62 8.38
N LEU A 287 -19.35 -23.43 7.06
CA LEU A 287 -19.93 -22.29 6.37
C LEU A 287 -21.46 -22.27 6.46
N ASN A 288 -22.13 -23.43 6.57
CA ASN A 288 -23.57 -23.54 6.72
C ASN A 288 -24.02 -23.71 8.18
N SER A 289 -23.14 -23.52 9.17
CA SER A 289 -23.47 -23.54 10.59
C SER A 289 -24.09 -22.22 11.06
N ASP A 290 -24.63 -22.17 12.28
CA ASP A 290 -25.16 -20.96 12.90
C ASP A 290 -24.09 -20.10 13.60
N TYR A 291 -22.80 -20.38 13.37
CA TYR A 291 -21.71 -19.63 13.98
C TYR A 291 -21.59 -18.20 13.39
N ASN A 292 -21.06 -17.29 14.20
CA ASN A 292 -20.68 -15.97 13.70
C ASN A 292 -19.40 -16.07 12.87
N ILE A 293 -19.48 -15.79 11.56
CA ILE A 293 -18.35 -15.91 10.64
C ILE A 293 -18.01 -14.56 10.00
N LEU A 294 -16.79 -14.10 10.21
CA LEU A 294 -16.24 -12.88 9.62
C LEU A 294 -15.21 -13.24 8.55
N PHE A 295 -15.52 -12.91 7.32
CA PHE A 295 -14.65 -13.12 6.17
C PHE A 295 -13.74 -11.91 5.95
N VAL A 296 -12.44 -12.14 5.74
CA VAL A 296 -11.46 -11.07 5.59
C VAL A 296 -10.59 -11.33 4.38
N SER A 297 -10.44 -10.34 3.51
CA SER A 297 -9.56 -10.43 2.34
C SER A 297 -9.24 -9.05 1.76
N ALA A 298 -8.14 -8.97 1.02
CA ALA A 298 -7.87 -7.85 0.13
C ALA A 298 -8.60 -7.99 -1.22
N THR A 299 -9.01 -9.22 -1.54
CA THR A 299 -9.66 -9.61 -2.78
C THR A 299 -10.90 -10.43 -2.41
N PRO A 300 -12.04 -9.77 -2.13
CA PRO A 300 -13.18 -10.40 -1.48
C PRO A 300 -14.02 -11.29 -2.43
N ARG A 301 -13.38 -12.21 -3.13
CA ARG A 301 -14.01 -13.16 -4.04
C ARG A 301 -13.33 -14.52 -3.96
N VAL A 302 -14.12 -15.58 -3.91
CA VAL A 302 -13.65 -16.96 -4.14
C VAL A 302 -13.60 -17.17 -5.66
N TYR A 303 -12.43 -17.26 -6.23
CA TYR A 303 -12.23 -17.21 -7.69
C TYR A 303 -12.71 -18.44 -8.43
N GLU A 304 -12.78 -19.56 -7.77
CA GLU A 304 -13.31 -20.81 -8.37
C GLU A 304 -14.84 -20.86 -8.43
N LEU A 305 -15.52 -19.90 -7.75
CA LEU A 305 -16.97 -19.77 -7.81
C LEU A 305 -17.37 -18.90 -9.01
N GLU A 306 -18.32 -19.36 -9.78
CA GLU A 306 -19.03 -18.56 -10.77
C GLU A 306 -19.99 -17.61 -10.05
N ASP A 307 -20.42 -16.53 -10.72
CA ASP A 307 -21.33 -15.55 -10.11
C ASP A 307 -22.67 -16.19 -9.67
N GLU A 308 -23.08 -17.28 -10.32
CA GLU A 308 -24.28 -18.05 -10.00
C GLU A 308 -24.10 -18.89 -8.71
N ASP A 309 -22.88 -19.31 -8.40
CA ASP A 309 -22.56 -20.10 -7.19
C ASP A 309 -22.28 -19.18 -5.97
N TYR A 310 -22.14 -17.87 -6.19
CA TYR A 310 -21.87 -16.92 -5.11
C TYR A 310 -23.16 -16.63 -4.33
N ASN A 311 -23.21 -17.11 -3.11
CA ASN A 311 -24.41 -17.02 -2.29
C ASN A 311 -24.21 -16.06 -1.10
N ASP A 312 -24.93 -14.95 -1.12
CA ASP A 312 -24.92 -13.96 -0.02
C ASP A 312 -25.31 -14.55 1.34
N SER A 313 -26.06 -15.66 1.35
CA SER A 313 -26.40 -16.34 2.61
C SER A 313 -25.20 -17.00 3.29
N ILE A 314 -24.16 -17.37 2.52
CA ILE A 314 -22.94 -17.99 3.03
C ILE A 314 -21.96 -16.92 3.52
N PHE A 315 -21.71 -15.88 2.70
CA PHE A 315 -20.69 -14.89 2.97
C PHE A 315 -21.21 -13.66 3.71
N GLY A 316 -22.49 -13.38 3.62
CA GLY A 316 -23.11 -12.16 4.17
C GLY A 316 -22.76 -10.91 3.35
N ASN A 317 -23.21 -9.77 3.84
CA ASN A 317 -22.96 -8.49 3.21
C ASN A 317 -21.53 -7.99 3.47
N THR A 318 -21.01 -7.19 2.56
CA THR A 318 -19.78 -6.44 2.81
C THR A 318 -20.04 -5.36 3.87
N ILE A 319 -19.46 -5.56 5.05
CA ILE A 319 -19.60 -4.67 6.22
C ILE A 319 -18.77 -3.41 6.01
N TYR A 320 -17.54 -3.58 5.53
CA TYR A 320 -16.63 -2.49 5.26
C TYR A 320 -15.79 -2.80 4.03
N ASN A 321 -15.68 -1.81 3.15
CA ASN A 321 -14.87 -1.91 1.94
C ASN A 321 -13.96 -0.67 1.82
N MET A 322 -12.67 -0.91 1.66
CA MET A 322 -11.68 0.11 1.31
C MET A 322 -11.03 -0.26 -0.02
N THR A 323 -11.05 0.64 -0.98
CA THR A 323 -10.36 0.42 -2.27
C THR A 323 -8.87 0.70 -2.17
N PHE A 324 -8.07 0.20 -3.12
CA PHE A 324 -6.66 0.57 -3.23
C PHE A 324 -6.49 2.08 -3.42
N THR A 325 -7.33 2.67 -4.23
CA THR A 325 -7.35 4.11 -4.48
C THR A 325 -7.54 4.91 -3.18
N ASP A 326 -8.52 4.52 -2.36
CA ASP A 326 -8.78 5.19 -1.08
C ASP A 326 -7.59 5.01 -0.12
N ALA A 327 -7.02 3.82 -0.07
CA ALA A 327 -5.87 3.52 0.78
C ALA A 327 -4.63 4.35 0.39
N ILE A 328 -4.37 4.53 -0.89
CA ILE A 328 -3.27 5.38 -1.41
C ILE A 328 -3.55 6.86 -1.14
N LYS A 329 -4.75 7.33 -1.50
CA LYS A 329 -5.17 8.73 -1.30
C LYS A 329 -5.04 9.18 0.15
N ASN A 330 -5.42 8.31 1.07
CA ASN A 330 -5.35 8.58 2.50
C ASN A 330 -3.99 8.21 3.12
N LYS A 331 -3.01 7.78 2.31
CA LYS A 331 -1.64 7.42 2.75
C LYS A 331 -1.61 6.27 3.77
N TYR A 332 -2.54 5.33 3.67
CA TYR A 332 -2.54 4.09 4.46
C TYR A 332 -1.63 3.02 3.86
N ILE A 333 -1.38 3.11 2.56
CA ILE A 333 -0.34 2.39 1.83
C ILE A 333 0.42 3.37 0.94
N THR A 334 1.60 2.98 0.45
CA THR A 334 2.37 3.82 -0.48
C THR A 334 1.78 3.74 -1.88
N ASP A 335 1.97 4.78 -2.66
CA ASP A 335 1.69 4.73 -4.10
C ASP A 335 2.71 3.86 -4.84
N TYR A 336 2.44 3.53 -6.09
CA TYR A 336 3.29 2.64 -6.86
C TYR A 336 3.39 3.04 -8.34
N LYS A 337 4.42 2.51 -9.00
CA LYS A 337 4.60 2.62 -10.45
C LYS A 337 4.82 1.23 -11.03
N ILE A 338 4.26 0.99 -12.21
CA ILE A 338 4.45 -0.22 -12.98
C ILE A 338 5.41 0.11 -14.12
N TRP A 339 6.51 -0.61 -14.20
CA TRP A 339 7.54 -0.42 -15.21
C TRP A 339 7.52 -1.57 -16.18
N LEU A 340 7.38 -1.24 -17.45
CA LEU A 340 7.43 -2.19 -18.56
C LEU A 340 8.68 -1.91 -19.38
N PRO A 341 9.34 -2.93 -19.97
CA PRO A 341 10.50 -2.70 -20.80
C PRO A 341 10.11 -1.93 -22.07
N SER A 342 10.87 -0.90 -22.41
CA SER A 342 10.80 -0.31 -23.75
C SER A 342 11.94 -0.87 -24.58
N ILE A 343 11.65 -1.17 -25.85
CA ILE A 343 12.58 -1.81 -26.76
C ILE A 343 12.97 -0.79 -27.82
N HIS A 344 14.28 -0.62 -28.06
CA HIS A 344 14.82 0.25 -29.10
C HIS A 344 15.69 -0.54 -30.08
N GLU A 345 15.94 0.01 -31.23
CA GLU A 345 16.58 -0.64 -32.39
C GLU A 345 18.03 -1.13 -32.15
N ASP A 346 18.41 -2.13 -32.90
CA ASP A 346 19.59 -2.99 -32.85
C ASP A 346 20.97 -2.35 -32.66
N ASN A 347 21.82 -3.10 -31.98
CA ASN A 347 23.26 -2.94 -32.06
C ASN A 347 23.93 -4.33 -32.14
N GLU A 348 24.15 -4.79 -33.36
CA GLU A 348 24.79 -6.09 -33.70
C GLU A 348 26.15 -6.28 -32.99
N GLN A 349 26.94 -5.19 -32.84
CA GLN A 349 28.25 -5.23 -32.18
C GLN A 349 28.13 -5.64 -30.70
N LEU A 350 27.06 -5.28 -30.04
CA LEU A 350 26.85 -5.57 -28.64
C LEU A 350 26.39 -7.02 -28.38
N GLU A 351 25.65 -7.59 -29.34
CA GLU A 351 25.31 -9.02 -29.32
C GLU A 351 26.55 -9.89 -29.51
N GLU A 352 27.48 -9.49 -30.36
CA GLU A 352 28.78 -10.15 -30.54
C GLU A 352 29.63 -10.07 -29.24
N GLU A 353 29.75 -8.88 -28.64
CA GLU A 353 30.48 -8.70 -27.36
C GLU A 353 29.87 -9.52 -26.22
N LEU A 354 28.56 -9.67 -26.20
CA LEU A 354 27.87 -10.49 -25.18
C LEU A 354 27.81 -11.98 -25.49
N SER A 355 28.01 -12.36 -26.73
CA SER A 355 28.09 -13.79 -27.12
C SER A 355 29.27 -14.52 -26.46
N ILE A 356 30.29 -13.76 -26.04
CA ILE A 356 31.43 -14.28 -25.25
C ILE A 356 30.98 -14.84 -23.90
N TYR A 357 29.87 -14.32 -23.34
CA TYR A 357 29.29 -14.82 -22.10
C TYR A 357 28.27 -15.91 -22.45
N ASN A 358 28.53 -17.11 -22.07
CA ASN A 358 27.68 -18.28 -22.31
C ASN A 358 26.33 -18.19 -21.52
N ILE A 359 25.60 -17.10 -21.71
CA ILE A 359 24.34 -16.79 -21.05
C ILE A 359 23.23 -16.80 -22.12
N ASN A 360 22.11 -17.46 -21.81
CA ASN A 360 20.89 -17.43 -22.63
C ASN A 360 20.46 -15.97 -22.89
N SER A 361 20.12 -15.66 -24.13
CA SER A 361 19.72 -14.31 -24.55
C SER A 361 18.54 -13.75 -23.76
N VAL A 362 17.55 -14.58 -23.42
CA VAL A 362 16.39 -14.19 -22.61
C VAL A 362 16.82 -13.84 -21.17
N ILE A 363 17.68 -14.65 -20.56
CA ILE A 363 18.22 -14.38 -19.21
C ILE A 363 19.04 -13.09 -19.21
N LYS A 364 19.83 -12.88 -20.26
CA LYS A 364 20.61 -11.64 -20.45
C LYS A 364 19.69 -10.41 -20.46
N ALA A 365 18.61 -10.48 -21.25
CA ALA A 365 17.63 -9.43 -21.36
C ALA A 365 16.90 -9.16 -20.02
N LYS A 366 16.50 -10.21 -19.31
CA LYS A 366 15.88 -10.11 -17.97
C LYS A 366 16.82 -9.44 -16.96
N CYS A 367 18.10 -9.82 -16.93
CA CYS A 367 19.10 -9.25 -16.04
C CYS A 367 19.38 -7.78 -16.36
N ASN A 368 19.55 -7.47 -17.65
CA ASN A 368 19.76 -6.12 -18.15
C ASN A 368 18.60 -5.20 -17.78
N TYR A 369 17.38 -5.65 -18.00
CA TYR A 369 16.18 -4.91 -17.61
C TYR A 369 16.13 -4.65 -16.11
N LEU A 370 16.41 -5.66 -15.28
CA LEU A 370 16.46 -5.50 -13.83
C LEU A 370 17.48 -4.44 -13.41
N PHE A 371 18.72 -4.50 -13.92
CA PHE A 371 19.75 -3.51 -13.61
C PHE A 371 19.34 -2.10 -14.03
N SER A 372 18.80 -1.95 -15.22
CA SER A 372 18.26 -0.68 -15.70
C SER A 372 17.16 -0.14 -14.78
N CYS A 373 16.21 -1.00 -14.35
CA CYS A 373 15.15 -0.62 -13.43
C CYS A 373 15.68 -0.18 -12.06
N LEU A 374 16.62 -0.93 -11.50
CA LEU A 374 17.22 -0.61 -10.19
C LEU A 374 17.92 0.75 -10.22
N LEU A 375 18.70 1.01 -11.26
CA LEU A 375 19.46 2.25 -11.40
C LEU A 375 18.58 3.46 -11.68
N ASN A 376 17.64 3.33 -12.65
CA ASN A 376 16.81 4.44 -13.08
C ASN A 376 15.80 4.86 -12.00
N ASN A 377 15.41 3.94 -11.11
CA ASN A 377 14.38 4.19 -10.10
C ASN A 377 14.94 4.30 -8.68
N GLY A 378 16.24 4.15 -8.49
CA GLY A 378 16.87 4.19 -7.18
C GLY A 378 16.38 3.11 -6.21
N SER A 379 15.88 1.97 -6.75
CA SER A 379 15.37 0.86 -5.94
C SER A 379 16.49 0.17 -5.20
N ARG A 380 16.29 -0.05 -3.90
CA ARG A 380 17.30 -0.61 -3.00
C ARG A 380 16.97 -2.01 -2.51
N LYS A 381 15.72 -2.38 -2.40
CA LYS A 381 15.27 -3.66 -1.83
C LYS A 381 14.21 -4.31 -2.72
N CYS A 382 14.70 -5.15 -3.64
CA CYS A 382 13.89 -5.76 -4.68
C CYS A 382 13.66 -7.25 -4.41
N ILE A 383 12.37 -7.68 -4.40
CA ILE A 383 12.02 -9.10 -4.42
C ILE A 383 11.84 -9.53 -5.88
N ILE A 384 12.54 -10.60 -6.26
CA ILE A 384 12.54 -11.14 -7.63
C ILE A 384 11.79 -12.45 -7.63
N TYR A 385 10.66 -12.47 -8.34
CA TYR A 385 9.81 -13.66 -8.50
C TYR A 385 10.16 -14.37 -9.79
N CYS A 386 10.83 -15.52 -9.66
CA CYS A 386 11.19 -16.40 -10.75
C CYS A 386 10.15 -17.51 -10.96
N ILE A 387 10.17 -18.11 -12.15
CA ILE A 387 9.28 -19.21 -12.52
C ILE A 387 9.61 -20.50 -11.72
N ASP A 388 10.92 -20.79 -11.58
CA ASP A 388 11.46 -21.93 -10.88
C ASP A 388 12.87 -21.67 -10.30
N THR A 389 13.43 -22.68 -9.66
CA THR A 389 14.78 -22.60 -9.05
C THR A 389 15.90 -22.61 -10.08
N THR A 390 15.67 -23.11 -11.28
CA THR A 390 16.63 -23.09 -12.39
C THR A 390 16.82 -21.67 -12.87
N GLU A 391 15.71 -20.95 -13.12
CA GLU A 391 15.75 -19.54 -13.50
C GLU A 391 16.45 -18.68 -12.42
N ILE A 392 16.26 -18.96 -11.13
CA ILE A 392 17.02 -18.27 -10.07
C ILE A 392 18.52 -18.41 -10.30
N THR A 393 18.98 -19.63 -10.55
CA THR A 393 20.41 -19.91 -10.77
C THR A 393 20.94 -19.21 -12.02
N GLU A 394 20.21 -19.29 -13.11
CA GLU A 394 20.56 -18.63 -14.38
C GLU A 394 20.57 -17.10 -14.25
N MET A 395 19.59 -16.52 -13.59
CA MET A 395 19.54 -15.08 -13.32
C MET A 395 20.70 -14.61 -12.47
N ILE A 396 21.05 -15.34 -11.39
CA ILE A 396 22.20 -15.00 -10.53
C ILE A 396 23.50 -15.05 -11.32
N ASN A 397 23.70 -16.09 -12.13
CA ASN A 397 24.88 -16.20 -12.99
C ASN A 397 24.91 -15.08 -14.03
N GLY A 398 23.80 -14.83 -14.71
CA GLY A 398 23.67 -13.77 -15.68
C GLY A 398 23.94 -12.37 -15.09
N MET A 399 23.43 -12.10 -13.91
CA MET A 399 23.68 -10.84 -13.21
C MET A 399 25.16 -10.68 -12.83
N ASN A 400 25.81 -11.73 -12.33
CA ASN A 400 27.23 -11.68 -11.97
C ASN A 400 28.11 -11.39 -13.21
N GLU A 401 27.80 -12.00 -14.34
CA GLU A 401 28.52 -11.73 -15.61
C GLU A 401 28.28 -10.30 -16.09
N LEU A 402 27.02 -9.86 -16.15
CA LEU A 402 26.67 -8.51 -16.60
C LEU A 402 27.18 -7.43 -15.64
N ASN A 403 27.31 -7.72 -14.35
CA ASN A 403 27.82 -6.76 -13.38
C ASN A 403 29.28 -6.36 -13.59
N LYS A 404 30.02 -7.11 -14.40
CA LYS A 404 31.36 -6.68 -14.85
C LYS A 404 31.30 -5.36 -15.65
N PHE A 405 30.14 -5.00 -16.20
CA PHE A 405 29.91 -3.78 -16.94
C PHE A 405 29.16 -2.71 -16.11
N TYR A 406 28.21 -3.12 -15.25
CA TYR A 406 27.39 -2.22 -14.45
C TYR A 406 28.11 -1.72 -13.20
N TYR A 407 29.01 -2.51 -12.64
CA TYR A 407 29.72 -2.21 -11.38
C TYR A 407 28.78 -1.85 -10.22
N ILE A 408 27.63 -2.52 -10.13
CA ILE A 408 26.63 -2.28 -9.09
C ILE A 408 27.04 -3.09 -7.85
N ASN A 409 26.99 -2.46 -6.69
CA ASN A 409 27.18 -3.16 -5.42
C ASN A 409 25.83 -3.66 -4.89
N TYR A 410 25.60 -4.98 -4.95
CA TYR A 410 24.39 -5.63 -4.48
C TYR A 410 24.67 -6.90 -3.68
N ASN A 411 23.72 -7.25 -2.84
CA ASN A 411 23.73 -8.52 -2.10
C ASN A 411 22.58 -9.40 -2.62
N ILE A 412 22.87 -10.66 -2.90
CA ILE A 412 21.91 -11.66 -3.34
C ILE A 412 21.49 -12.51 -2.14
N ASN A 413 20.21 -12.63 -1.97
CA ASN A 413 19.56 -13.55 -1.06
C ASN A 413 18.57 -14.42 -1.85
N GLN A 414 18.36 -15.67 -1.42
CA GLN A 414 17.34 -16.52 -2.05
C GLN A 414 16.56 -17.30 -0.99
N ILE A 415 15.25 -17.43 -1.20
CA ILE A 415 14.36 -18.25 -0.39
C ILE A 415 13.69 -19.28 -1.27
N THR A 416 13.90 -20.56 -0.93
CA THR A 416 13.31 -21.71 -1.59
C THR A 416 12.63 -22.64 -0.57
N SER A 417 11.92 -23.66 -1.04
CA SER A 417 11.29 -24.68 -0.17
C SER A 417 12.28 -25.46 0.69
N LYS A 418 13.57 -25.44 0.33
CA LYS A 418 14.63 -26.10 1.09
C LYS A 418 15.03 -25.37 2.38
N ASN A 419 14.66 -24.09 2.52
CA ASN A 419 14.99 -23.30 3.69
C ASN A 419 13.98 -23.57 4.82
N ASN A 420 14.49 -23.88 6.01
CA ASN A 420 13.67 -23.94 7.23
C ASN A 420 13.35 -22.52 7.77
N ASP A 421 12.42 -22.42 8.73
CA ASP A 421 11.95 -21.14 9.27
C ASP A 421 13.08 -20.26 9.84
N LYS A 422 14.06 -20.86 10.55
CA LYS A 422 15.22 -20.11 11.09
C LYS A 422 16.08 -19.53 9.97
N GLN A 423 16.30 -20.29 8.91
CA GLN A 423 17.04 -19.81 7.73
C GLN A 423 16.29 -18.71 7.00
N ARG A 424 14.97 -18.89 6.80
CA ARG A 424 14.09 -17.87 6.18
C ARG A 424 14.14 -16.57 6.97
N ASN A 425 13.95 -16.61 8.28
CA ASN A 425 14.01 -15.43 9.13
C ASN A 425 15.37 -14.73 9.08
N LYS A 426 16.47 -15.48 9.05
CA LYS A 426 17.81 -14.91 8.90
C LYS A 426 17.98 -14.20 7.55
N ILE A 427 17.51 -14.83 6.45
CA ILE A 427 17.58 -14.25 5.11
C ILE A 427 16.75 -12.97 5.04
N LEU A 428 15.51 -12.98 5.56
CA LEU A 428 14.62 -11.83 5.59
C LEU A 428 15.19 -10.67 6.42
N ASN A 429 15.81 -10.98 7.55
CA ASN A 429 16.49 -9.97 8.38
C ASN A 429 17.69 -9.37 7.64
N ASN A 430 18.48 -10.18 6.96
CA ASN A 430 19.60 -9.68 6.15
C ASN A 430 19.10 -8.78 5.02
N PHE A 431 18.04 -9.17 4.32
CA PHE A 431 17.42 -8.38 3.27
C PHE A 431 16.87 -7.04 3.82
N SER A 432 16.17 -7.08 4.95
CA SER A 432 15.55 -5.90 5.54
C SER A 432 16.56 -4.90 6.09
N ASN A 433 17.67 -5.37 6.67
CA ASN A 433 18.68 -4.55 7.34
C ASN A 433 19.91 -4.27 6.47
N GLY A 434 20.00 -4.88 5.30
CA GLY A 434 21.11 -4.65 4.38
C GLY A 434 21.16 -3.21 3.88
N THR A 435 22.36 -2.66 3.75
CA THR A 435 22.61 -1.27 3.36
C THR A 435 22.85 -1.07 1.87
N ASN A 436 23.42 -2.08 1.21
CA ASN A 436 23.57 -2.12 -0.25
C ASN A 436 22.24 -2.48 -0.92
N ILE A 437 22.21 -2.45 -2.24
CA ILE A 437 21.07 -3.01 -2.99
C ILE A 437 20.88 -4.46 -2.58
N GLN A 438 19.70 -4.77 -2.08
CA GLN A 438 19.32 -6.12 -1.64
C GLN A 438 18.41 -6.76 -2.66
N LEU A 439 18.78 -7.90 -3.16
CA LEU A 439 18.02 -8.69 -4.12
C LEU A 439 17.59 -9.98 -3.43
N LEU A 440 16.30 -10.27 -3.40
CA LEU A 440 15.73 -11.45 -2.78
C LEU A 440 15.00 -12.29 -3.83
N PHE A 441 15.63 -13.38 -4.24
CA PHE A 441 15.06 -14.30 -5.21
C PHE A 441 14.11 -15.31 -4.56
N SER A 442 12.96 -15.53 -5.19
CA SER A 442 11.96 -16.51 -4.75
C SER A 442 11.15 -17.05 -5.93
N VAL A 443 10.62 -18.25 -5.79
CA VAL A 443 9.67 -18.82 -6.76
C VAL A 443 8.25 -18.48 -6.35
N ARG A 444 7.74 -19.03 -5.24
CA ARG A 444 6.34 -18.84 -4.79
C ARG A 444 6.23 -18.54 -3.30
N ILE A 445 7.25 -18.83 -2.52
CA ILE A 445 7.19 -18.78 -1.05
C ILE A 445 6.92 -17.37 -0.52
N LEU A 446 7.34 -16.34 -1.27
CA LEU A 446 7.14 -14.95 -0.90
C LEU A 446 5.83 -14.35 -1.45
N ASP A 447 5.01 -15.12 -2.14
CA ASP A 447 3.70 -14.65 -2.60
C ASP A 447 2.80 -14.34 -1.38
N GLU A 448 2.98 -15.08 -0.26
CA GLU A 448 2.17 -14.95 0.94
C GLU A 448 3.02 -14.78 2.21
N CYS A 449 2.42 -14.36 3.32
CA CYS A 449 2.92 -14.40 4.71
C CYS A 449 4.14 -13.56 5.08
N ILE A 450 4.62 -12.64 4.26
CA ILE A 450 5.84 -11.88 4.59
C ILE A 450 5.55 -10.39 4.72
N ASP A 451 5.95 -9.84 5.87
CA ASP A 451 5.88 -8.41 6.16
C ASP A 451 7.27 -7.78 6.09
N ILE A 452 7.56 -7.11 4.97
CA ILE A 452 8.82 -6.39 4.75
C ILE A 452 8.51 -4.95 4.33
N PRO A 453 8.28 -4.04 5.28
CA PRO A 453 7.98 -2.64 4.98
C PRO A 453 9.07 -1.94 4.16
N SER A 454 10.33 -2.34 4.35
CA SER A 454 11.48 -1.77 3.64
C SER A 454 11.60 -2.22 2.18
N CYS A 455 10.84 -3.22 1.72
CA CYS A 455 10.80 -3.62 0.32
C CYS A 455 10.21 -2.49 -0.53
N ASP A 456 10.99 -1.92 -1.45
CA ASP A 456 10.59 -0.80 -2.30
C ASP A 456 10.28 -1.21 -3.74
N SER A 457 10.65 -2.42 -4.11
CA SER A 457 10.42 -2.91 -5.48
C SER A 457 10.20 -4.41 -5.54
N ILE A 458 9.46 -4.81 -6.56
CA ILE A 458 9.32 -6.22 -6.97
C ILE A 458 9.68 -6.36 -8.43
N TYR A 459 10.23 -7.50 -8.79
CA TYR A 459 10.47 -7.87 -10.18
C TYR A 459 9.80 -9.20 -10.50
N ILE A 460 8.91 -9.20 -11.47
CA ILE A 460 8.20 -10.38 -11.98
C ILE A 460 8.88 -10.80 -13.27
N THR A 461 9.65 -11.89 -13.24
CA THR A 461 10.40 -12.38 -14.41
C THR A 461 9.50 -13.11 -15.41
N TYR A 462 8.33 -13.55 -14.95
CA TYR A 462 7.32 -14.21 -15.77
C TYR A 462 5.92 -13.83 -15.25
N PRO A 463 5.09 -13.18 -16.06
CA PRO A 463 3.72 -12.82 -15.68
C PRO A 463 2.90 -14.05 -15.33
N SER A 464 2.11 -13.96 -14.30
CA SER A 464 1.23 -15.02 -13.83
C SER A 464 -0.18 -14.80 -14.34
N GLN A 465 -0.85 -15.84 -14.81
CA GLN A 465 -2.30 -15.81 -15.11
C GLN A 465 -3.15 -15.59 -13.86
N SER A 466 -2.60 -15.85 -12.65
CA SER A 466 -3.32 -15.63 -11.40
C SER A 466 -3.32 -14.14 -11.02
N LYS A 467 -4.48 -13.50 -11.16
CA LYS A 467 -4.73 -12.12 -10.74
C LYS A 467 -4.43 -11.90 -9.26
N ILE A 468 -4.84 -12.84 -8.40
CA ILE A 468 -4.60 -12.80 -6.96
C ILE A 468 -3.11 -12.73 -6.67
N ARG A 469 -2.33 -13.65 -7.26
CA ARG A 469 -0.88 -13.72 -7.05
C ARG A 469 -0.20 -12.43 -7.46
N THR A 470 -0.63 -11.83 -8.55
CA THR A 470 -0.11 -10.52 -9.00
C THR A 470 -0.35 -9.45 -7.95
N ILE A 471 -1.57 -9.36 -7.40
CA ILE A 471 -1.91 -8.40 -6.35
C ILE A 471 -1.13 -8.69 -5.06
N GLN A 472 -1.03 -9.94 -4.65
CA GLN A 472 -0.27 -10.32 -3.44
C GLN A 472 1.21 -9.92 -3.55
N ARG A 473 1.84 -10.11 -4.73
CA ARG A 473 3.21 -9.67 -5.00
C ARG A 473 3.33 -8.14 -4.94
N LEU A 474 2.41 -7.44 -5.62
CA LEU A 474 2.34 -5.97 -5.59
C LEU A 474 2.26 -5.44 -4.15
N CYS A 475 1.46 -6.07 -3.32
CA CYS A 475 1.30 -5.70 -1.91
C CYS A 475 2.60 -5.75 -1.09
N ARG A 476 3.66 -6.39 -1.58
CA ARG A 476 4.94 -6.44 -0.85
C ARG A 476 5.70 -5.12 -0.89
N CYS A 477 5.65 -4.40 -2.01
CA CYS A 477 6.38 -3.14 -2.15
C CYS A 477 5.58 -1.89 -1.79
N ILE A 478 4.25 -1.99 -1.61
CA ILE A 478 3.40 -0.83 -1.31
C ILE A 478 3.12 -0.61 0.18
N ARG A 479 3.70 -1.38 1.06
CA ARG A 479 3.57 -1.19 2.51
C ARG A 479 4.26 0.09 2.96
N LEU A 480 3.67 0.79 3.93
CA LEU A 480 4.31 1.94 4.53
C LEU A 480 5.62 1.54 5.20
N ASP A 481 6.67 2.32 4.95
CA ASP A 481 7.93 2.20 5.66
C ASP A 481 8.08 3.39 6.62
N LYS A 482 8.18 3.10 7.92
CA LYS A 482 8.36 4.14 8.94
C LYS A 482 9.65 4.94 8.73
N ASN A 483 10.65 4.30 8.15
CA ASN A 483 11.96 4.89 7.91
C ASN A 483 12.03 5.66 6.57
N ASN A 484 11.08 5.45 5.65
CA ASN A 484 11.02 6.14 4.37
C ASN A 484 9.60 6.60 4.04
N LYS A 485 9.26 7.81 4.44
CA LYS A 485 7.94 8.42 4.21
C LYS A 485 7.66 8.77 2.73
N PHE A 486 8.70 8.81 1.89
CA PHE A 486 8.61 9.12 0.46
C PHE A 486 8.71 7.88 -0.42
N LYS A 487 8.63 6.72 0.18
CA LYS A 487 8.66 5.46 -0.55
C LYS A 487 7.56 5.42 -1.60
N ILE A 488 7.91 4.98 -2.81
CA ILE A 488 7.00 4.61 -3.89
C ILE A 488 7.34 3.16 -4.25
N GLY A 489 6.31 2.31 -4.35
CA GLY A 489 6.50 0.92 -4.76
C GLY A 489 6.81 0.84 -6.25
N ASN A 490 7.89 0.18 -6.65
CA ASN A 490 8.22 -0.03 -8.06
C ASN A 490 7.94 -1.48 -8.44
N ILE A 491 7.13 -1.67 -9.46
CA ILE A 491 6.73 -2.99 -9.96
C ILE A 491 7.35 -3.15 -11.34
N PHE A 492 8.41 -3.94 -11.42
CA PHE A 492 9.08 -4.28 -12.66
C PHE A 492 8.47 -5.55 -13.22
N ILE A 493 7.97 -5.51 -14.44
CA ILE A 493 7.38 -6.68 -15.11
C ILE A 493 8.17 -6.93 -16.38
N TRP A 494 8.82 -8.10 -16.46
CA TRP A 494 9.36 -8.62 -17.69
C TRP A 494 8.30 -9.42 -18.41
N CYS A 495 8.17 -9.20 -19.70
CA CYS A 495 7.34 -10.07 -20.55
C CYS A 495 7.84 -10.04 -21.98
N ASN A 496 7.91 -11.21 -22.59
CA ASN A 496 8.15 -11.42 -23.99
C ASN A 496 6.86 -11.79 -24.77
N GLU A 497 5.74 -11.97 -24.05
CA GLU A 497 4.43 -12.31 -24.63
C GLU A 497 3.40 -11.27 -24.21
N TYR A 498 2.80 -10.64 -25.21
CA TYR A 498 1.87 -9.53 -25.03
C TYR A 498 0.63 -9.91 -24.22
N ASP A 499 0.01 -11.06 -24.53
CA ASP A 499 -1.24 -11.47 -23.90
C ASP A 499 -1.08 -11.70 -22.38
N LEU A 500 0.07 -12.24 -21.97
CA LEU A 500 0.37 -12.46 -20.55
C LEU A 500 0.53 -11.14 -19.78
N ILE A 501 1.05 -10.09 -20.43
CA ILE A 501 1.07 -8.76 -19.79
C ILE A 501 -0.34 -8.23 -19.59
N LEU A 502 -1.21 -8.36 -20.59
CA LEU A 502 -2.59 -7.89 -20.49
C LEU A 502 -3.33 -8.59 -19.36
N GLU A 503 -3.15 -9.89 -19.19
CA GLU A 503 -3.73 -10.63 -18.06
C GLU A 503 -3.21 -10.12 -16.71
N THR A 504 -1.91 -9.94 -16.58
CA THR A 504 -1.27 -9.40 -15.38
C THR A 504 -1.80 -8.00 -15.05
N LEU A 505 -1.85 -7.12 -16.04
CA LEU A 505 -2.35 -5.75 -15.87
C LEU A 505 -3.87 -5.72 -15.63
N SER A 506 -4.64 -6.65 -16.22
CA SER A 506 -6.08 -6.76 -15.97
C SER A 506 -6.38 -7.09 -14.51
N GLY A 507 -5.54 -7.94 -13.90
CA GLY A 507 -5.61 -8.23 -12.48
C GLY A 507 -5.44 -6.97 -11.62
N ILE A 508 -4.49 -6.10 -11.94
CA ILE A 508 -4.27 -4.84 -11.21
C ILE A 508 -5.45 -3.87 -11.44
N LYS A 509 -5.97 -3.80 -12.67
CA LYS A 509 -7.09 -2.93 -13.04
C LYS A 509 -8.35 -3.17 -12.21
N GLU A 510 -8.63 -4.41 -11.82
CA GLU A 510 -9.79 -4.73 -10.99
C GLU A 510 -9.73 -4.07 -9.61
N TYR A 511 -8.52 -3.82 -9.09
CA TYR A 511 -8.32 -3.32 -7.72
C TYR A 511 -7.93 -1.84 -7.67
N ASP A 512 -7.30 -1.33 -8.72
CA ASP A 512 -6.95 0.09 -8.81
C ASP A 512 -7.41 0.67 -10.15
N ILE A 513 -8.45 1.46 -10.11
CA ILE A 513 -9.04 2.13 -11.29
C ILE A 513 -8.10 3.16 -11.93
N PHE A 514 -7.15 3.69 -11.17
CA PHE A 514 -6.13 4.64 -11.66
C PHE A 514 -4.80 4.00 -12.04
N PHE A 515 -4.73 2.66 -12.08
CA PHE A 515 -3.49 1.94 -12.38
C PHE A 515 -2.81 2.35 -13.70
N LYS A 516 -3.57 2.82 -14.67
CA LYS A 516 -3.07 3.23 -16.00
C LYS A 516 -2.09 4.40 -15.93
N ASP A 517 -2.35 5.36 -15.04
CA ASP A 517 -1.49 6.53 -14.86
C ASP A 517 -0.16 6.15 -14.21
N LYS A 518 -0.11 4.96 -13.64
CA LYS A 518 1.06 4.39 -12.96
C LYS A 518 1.94 3.56 -13.88
N ILE A 519 1.49 3.27 -15.12
CA ILE A 519 2.28 2.51 -16.11
C ILE A 519 3.33 3.43 -16.72
N GLN A 520 4.59 3.02 -16.60
CA GLN A 520 5.76 3.70 -17.13
C GLN A 520 6.52 2.76 -18.06
N LEU A 521 7.20 3.31 -19.06
CA LEU A 521 8.15 2.57 -19.87
C LEU A 521 9.56 2.82 -19.34
N ASN A 522 10.29 1.75 -19.06
CA ASN A 522 11.68 1.87 -18.68
C ASN A 522 12.57 1.73 -19.92
N ASN A 523 13.30 2.79 -20.25
CA ASN A 523 14.30 2.75 -21.31
C ASN A 523 15.48 1.89 -20.85
N THR A 524 15.64 0.73 -21.47
CA THR A 524 16.72 -0.22 -21.17
C THR A 524 18.07 0.21 -21.78
N ASN A 525 18.23 1.48 -22.13
CA ASN A 525 19.33 1.99 -22.93
C ASN A 525 20.63 2.25 -22.17
N TYR A 526 20.86 1.67 -21.00
CA TYR A 526 22.03 2.05 -20.23
C TYR A 526 22.92 0.86 -19.85
N PHE A 527 24.19 0.97 -20.24
CA PHE A 527 25.28 0.18 -19.72
C PHE A 527 26.45 1.07 -19.32
N GLY A 528 26.75 1.10 -18.01
CA GLY A 528 28.01 1.58 -17.45
C GLY A 528 28.51 2.94 -17.96
N LYS A 529 29.83 3.16 -17.86
CA LYS A 529 30.53 4.36 -18.30
C LYS A 529 30.73 4.46 -19.82
N SER A 530 30.44 3.42 -20.56
CA SER A 530 30.49 3.44 -22.03
C SER A 530 29.08 3.71 -22.57
N ASN A 531 28.99 4.53 -23.61
CA ASN A 531 27.73 4.87 -24.28
C ASN A 531 27.10 3.68 -25.03
N ASN A 532 27.41 2.46 -24.65
CA ASN A 532 26.92 1.24 -25.26
C ASN A 532 25.50 0.93 -24.79
N LYS A 533 24.61 0.73 -25.73
CA LYS A 533 23.18 0.54 -25.53
C LYS A 533 22.84 -0.93 -25.79
N PHE A 534 22.09 -1.58 -24.90
CA PHE A 534 21.54 -2.92 -25.12
C PHE A 534 20.13 -2.87 -25.69
N TYR A 535 19.83 -3.76 -26.61
CA TYR A 535 18.55 -3.82 -27.27
C TYR A 535 17.98 -5.24 -27.28
N ILE A 536 16.69 -5.36 -27.13
CA ILE A 536 15.94 -6.57 -27.46
C ILE A 536 15.36 -6.33 -28.86
N ASN A 537 15.78 -7.16 -29.82
CA ASN A 537 15.39 -6.98 -31.21
C ASN A 537 14.12 -7.77 -31.55
N ASP A 538 12.97 -7.26 -31.17
CA ASP A 538 11.70 -7.78 -31.64
C ASP A 538 10.73 -6.64 -31.99
N LYS A 539 10.79 -6.21 -33.27
CA LYS A 539 9.93 -5.11 -33.77
C LYS A 539 8.44 -5.45 -33.68
N GLN A 540 8.07 -6.71 -33.75
CA GLN A 540 6.69 -7.16 -33.71
C GLN A 540 6.17 -7.14 -32.29
N LEU A 541 7.00 -7.51 -31.30
CA LEU A 541 6.70 -7.41 -29.87
C LEU A 541 6.46 -5.95 -29.46
N ILE A 542 7.30 -5.00 -29.93
CA ILE A 542 7.15 -3.56 -29.66
C ILE A 542 5.84 -3.02 -30.22
N SER A 543 5.54 -3.37 -31.46
CA SER A 543 4.32 -2.92 -32.15
C SER A 543 3.08 -3.38 -31.38
N ASN A 544 3.03 -4.66 -31.03
CA ASN A 544 1.93 -5.24 -30.25
C ASN A 544 1.85 -4.65 -28.84
N TYR A 545 2.98 -4.40 -28.22
CA TYR A 545 3.10 -3.78 -26.91
C TYR A 545 2.54 -2.35 -26.86
N LEU A 546 2.92 -1.52 -27.86
CA LEU A 546 2.46 -0.15 -27.97
C LEU A 546 0.98 -0.07 -28.37
N VAL A 547 0.51 -0.98 -29.23
CA VAL A 547 -0.91 -1.07 -29.60
C VAL A 547 -1.74 -1.48 -28.39
N GLY A 548 -1.32 -2.46 -27.65
CA GLY A 548 -2.05 -2.90 -26.49
C GLY A 548 -1.97 -1.96 -25.30
N ILE A 549 -0.86 -1.27 -25.07
CA ILE A 549 -0.85 -0.16 -24.11
C ILE A 549 -1.82 0.94 -24.57
N LYS A 550 -1.93 1.19 -25.89
CA LYS A 550 -2.95 2.09 -26.44
C LYS A 550 -4.37 1.56 -26.21
N GLU A 551 -4.63 0.29 -26.43
CA GLU A 551 -5.93 -0.35 -26.18
C GLU A 551 -6.22 -0.40 -24.68
N PHE A 552 -5.23 -0.71 -23.86
CA PHE A 552 -5.32 -0.64 -22.40
C PHE A 552 -5.55 0.79 -21.89
N LYS A 553 -5.00 1.79 -22.58
CA LYS A 553 -5.28 3.21 -22.37
C LYS A 553 -6.59 3.66 -23.01
N GLN A 554 -7.43 2.76 -23.54
CA GLN A 554 -8.79 3.15 -23.91
C GLN A 554 -9.50 3.72 -22.69
N LEU A 555 -10.11 4.89 -22.91
CA LEU A 555 -10.79 5.67 -21.91
C LEU A 555 -11.76 4.81 -21.09
N THR A 556 -11.48 4.66 -19.80
CA THR A 556 -12.41 4.00 -18.89
C THR A 556 -13.68 4.83 -18.75
N TRP A 557 -14.68 4.25 -18.10
CA TRP A 557 -15.88 4.98 -17.72
C TRP A 557 -15.55 6.22 -16.87
N ILE A 558 -14.61 6.11 -15.94
CA ILE A 558 -14.17 7.21 -15.07
C ILE A 558 -13.42 8.28 -15.87
N ASP A 559 -12.52 7.88 -16.77
CA ASP A 559 -11.82 8.83 -17.64
C ASP A 559 -12.83 9.66 -18.46
N LYS A 560 -13.84 8.99 -19.01
CA LYS A 560 -14.91 9.65 -19.75
C LYS A 560 -15.74 10.59 -18.87
N LEU A 561 -16.04 10.19 -17.64
CA LEU A 561 -16.74 11.04 -16.69
C LEU A 561 -15.91 12.27 -16.31
N LYS A 562 -14.59 12.09 -16.11
CA LYS A 562 -13.65 13.18 -15.86
C LYS A 562 -13.58 14.14 -17.06
N MET A 563 -13.46 13.61 -18.28
CA MET A 563 -13.46 14.45 -19.49
C MET A 563 -14.77 15.27 -19.63
N VAL A 564 -15.90 14.70 -19.23
CA VAL A 564 -17.17 15.43 -19.18
C VAL A 564 -17.11 16.54 -18.11
N SER A 565 -16.53 16.24 -16.94
CA SER A 565 -16.34 17.25 -15.88
C SER A 565 -15.48 18.41 -16.37
N ASP A 566 -14.30 18.08 -16.93
CA ASP A 566 -13.35 19.08 -17.46
C ASP A 566 -14.01 19.94 -18.55
N TYR A 567 -14.79 19.31 -19.44
CA TYR A 567 -15.55 20.03 -20.47
C TYR A 567 -16.59 21.00 -19.89
N ILE A 568 -17.33 20.58 -18.85
CA ILE A 568 -18.33 21.45 -18.19
C ILE A 568 -17.63 22.59 -17.47
N ASP A 569 -16.54 22.32 -16.76
CA ASP A 569 -15.77 23.32 -16.01
C ASP A 569 -15.17 24.39 -16.96
N GLU A 570 -14.68 23.98 -18.16
CA GLU A 570 -14.09 24.88 -19.15
C GLU A 570 -15.15 25.67 -19.95
N HIS A 571 -16.26 25.03 -20.32
CA HIS A 571 -17.22 25.61 -21.27
C HIS A 571 -18.53 26.06 -20.65
N SER A 572 -18.73 25.82 -19.35
CA SER A 572 -19.99 26.13 -18.63
C SER A 572 -21.26 25.60 -19.34
N LYS A 573 -21.13 24.40 -19.95
CA LYS A 573 -22.24 23.72 -20.64
C LYS A 573 -21.99 22.23 -20.77
N ARG A 574 -23.04 21.44 -20.91
CA ARG A 574 -22.93 19.98 -21.16
C ARG A 574 -22.43 19.72 -22.58
N PRO A 575 -21.59 18.66 -22.77
CA PRO A 575 -21.28 18.16 -24.11
C PRO A 575 -22.57 17.64 -24.78
N SER A 576 -22.74 17.94 -26.06
CA SER A 576 -23.92 17.56 -26.83
C SER A 576 -23.64 16.31 -27.67
N SER A 577 -24.61 15.39 -27.70
CA SER A 577 -24.57 14.23 -28.62
C SER A 577 -24.76 14.60 -30.10
N GLU A 578 -25.13 15.86 -30.36
CA GLU A 578 -25.35 16.40 -31.71
C GLU A 578 -24.24 17.38 -32.15
N ASP A 579 -23.14 17.47 -31.34
CA ASP A 579 -22.04 18.39 -31.62
C ASP A 579 -21.33 18.00 -32.95
N LYS A 580 -20.83 19.01 -33.65
CA LYS A 580 -20.07 18.81 -34.89
C LYS A 580 -18.69 18.24 -34.63
N ASN A 581 -18.09 18.52 -33.48
CA ASN A 581 -16.84 17.93 -33.06
C ASN A 581 -17.10 16.50 -32.60
N LYS A 582 -16.38 15.55 -33.21
CA LYS A 582 -16.53 14.11 -32.97
C LYS A 582 -16.29 13.72 -31.51
N ASP A 583 -15.32 14.33 -30.86
CA ASP A 583 -14.95 14.00 -29.48
C ASP A 583 -16.01 14.53 -28.49
N ILE A 584 -16.47 15.76 -28.68
CA ILE A 584 -17.56 16.34 -27.88
C ILE A 584 -18.86 15.54 -28.08
N LYS A 585 -19.16 15.12 -29.29
CA LYS A 585 -20.30 14.26 -29.61
C LYS A 585 -20.23 12.92 -28.86
N GLN A 586 -19.06 12.29 -28.79
CA GLN A 586 -18.87 11.04 -28.05
C GLN A 586 -19.08 11.23 -26.53
N LEU A 587 -18.60 12.34 -25.97
CA LEU A 587 -18.83 12.67 -24.55
C LEU A 587 -20.33 12.92 -24.29
N GLY A 588 -21.02 13.61 -25.17
CA GLY A 588 -22.46 13.85 -25.10
C GLY A 588 -23.27 12.55 -25.16
N GLN A 589 -22.89 11.64 -26.06
CA GLN A 589 -23.52 10.31 -26.18
C GLN A 589 -23.25 9.48 -24.91
N PHE A 590 -22.01 9.45 -24.45
CA PHE A 590 -21.65 8.77 -23.19
C PHE A 590 -22.53 9.25 -22.04
N LEU A 591 -22.66 10.58 -21.86
CA LEU A 591 -23.41 11.17 -20.77
C LEU A 591 -24.91 10.81 -20.84
N SER A 592 -25.48 10.82 -22.02
CA SER A 592 -26.88 10.44 -22.27
C SER A 592 -27.13 8.96 -21.94
N ASP A 593 -26.19 8.09 -22.31
CA ASP A 593 -26.26 6.66 -22.03
C ASP A 593 -26.16 6.41 -20.51
N GLN A 594 -25.30 7.16 -19.80
CA GLN A 594 -25.15 7.00 -18.35
C GLN A 594 -26.40 7.49 -17.61
N GLN A 595 -27.03 8.57 -18.00
CA GLN A 595 -28.32 9.01 -17.43
C GLN A 595 -29.40 7.92 -17.57
N LYS A 596 -29.45 7.28 -18.74
CA LYS A 596 -30.41 6.20 -19.01
C LYS A 596 -30.10 4.95 -18.16
N ASN A 597 -28.81 4.58 -18.06
CA ASN A 597 -28.38 3.44 -17.26
C ASN A 597 -28.66 3.69 -15.77
N TYR A 598 -28.40 4.89 -15.26
CA TYR A 598 -28.64 5.28 -13.88
C TYR A 598 -30.12 5.20 -13.50
N LYS A 599 -31.01 5.82 -14.34
CA LYS A 599 -32.46 5.76 -14.12
C LYS A 599 -33.04 4.33 -14.09
N ASN A 600 -32.45 3.45 -14.89
CA ASN A 600 -32.95 2.07 -15.03
C ASN A 600 -32.16 1.06 -14.19
N ASN A 601 -31.18 1.49 -13.41
CA ASN A 601 -30.24 0.64 -12.65
C ASN A 601 -29.65 -0.52 -13.51
N LYS A 602 -29.09 -0.16 -14.69
CA LYS A 602 -28.60 -1.13 -15.68
C LYS A 602 -27.09 -0.99 -15.90
N LYS A 603 -26.49 -2.06 -16.43
CA LYS A 603 -25.08 -2.13 -16.81
C LYS A 603 -24.17 -1.73 -15.63
N ILE A 604 -23.20 -0.86 -15.88
CA ILE A 604 -22.20 -0.40 -14.91
C ILE A 604 -22.81 0.28 -13.67
N MET A 605 -24.04 0.82 -13.78
CA MET A 605 -24.75 1.44 -12.66
C MET A 605 -25.30 0.46 -11.62
N LYS A 606 -25.16 -0.85 -11.86
CA LYS A 606 -25.38 -1.88 -10.83
C LYS A 606 -24.26 -1.90 -9.79
N ASP A 607 -23.05 -1.45 -10.15
CA ASP A 607 -21.94 -1.29 -9.24
C ASP A 607 -22.22 -0.09 -8.31
N SER A 608 -22.25 -0.35 -7.01
CA SER A 608 -22.56 0.65 -5.99
C SER A 608 -21.54 1.80 -5.93
N ASN A 609 -20.26 1.50 -6.18
CA ASN A 609 -19.19 2.51 -6.17
C ASN A 609 -19.28 3.41 -7.40
N ILE A 610 -19.49 2.83 -8.57
CA ILE A 610 -19.69 3.59 -9.81
C ILE A 610 -20.95 4.44 -9.71
N ARG A 611 -22.02 3.89 -9.14
CA ARG A 611 -23.26 4.61 -8.92
C ARG A 611 -23.06 5.79 -8.00
N LYS A 612 -22.35 5.63 -6.90
CA LYS A 612 -22.02 6.70 -5.97
C LYS A 612 -21.19 7.81 -6.63
N LEU A 613 -20.16 7.44 -7.38
CA LEU A 613 -19.35 8.40 -8.15
C LEU A 613 -20.19 9.19 -9.15
N TYR A 614 -21.16 8.54 -9.78
CA TYR A 614 -22.06 9.22 -10.70
C TYR A 614 -23.04 10.16 -9.96
N GLU A 615 -23.52 9.79 -8.78
CA GLU A 615 -24.36 10.63 -7.92
C GLU A 615 -23.59 11.87 -7.43
N GLU A 616 -22.33 11.71 -7.01
CA GLU A 616 -21.45 12.82 -6.66
C GLU A 616 -21.21 13.77 -7.85
N PHE A 617 -21.02 13.21 -9.04
CA PHE A 617 -20.88 13.99 -10.27
C PHE A 617 -22.16 14.77 -10.59
N ILE A 618 -23.32 14.14 -10.53
CA ILE A 618 -24.62 14.81 -10.78
C ILE A 618 -24.86 15.92 -9.77
N GLU A 619 -24.57 15.72 -8.50
CA GLU A 619 -24.76 16.75 -7.46
C GLU A 619 -23.79 17.93 -7.68
N LYS A 620 -22.52 17.67 -8.04
CA LYS A 620 -21.55 18.74 -8.36
C LYS A 620 -22.01 19.61 -9.52
N TYR A 621 -22.64 19.03 -10.55
CA TYR A 621 -23.02 19.72 -11.77
C TYR A 621 -24.55 19.84 -11.92
N LYS A 622 -25.29 19.87 -10.82
CA LYS A 622 -26.74 19.79 -10.75
C LYS A 622 -27.43 20.80 -11.69
N GLU A 623 -26.91 22.00 -11.79
CA GLU A 623 -27.47 23.08 -12.66
C GLU A 623 -27.52 22.68 -14.15
N TYR A 624 -26.62 21.78 -14.59
CA TYR A 624 -26.57 21.30 -15.98
C TYR A 624 -27.43 20.06 -16.21
N PHE A 625 -28.05 19.49 -15.18
CA PHE A 625 -28.82 18.24 -15.23
C PHE A 625 -30.31 18.44 -14.88
N LEU A 626 -30.72 19.67 -14.70
CA LEU A 626 -32.12 20.01 -14.44
C LEU A 626 -33.01 19.51 -15.58
N ASP A 627 -34.17 18.98 -15.23
CA ASP A 627 -35.16 18.59 -16.23
C ASP A 627 -35.89 19.81 -16.79
N ASN A 628 -36.71 19.61 -17.84
CA ASN A 628 -37.40 20.69 -18.47
C ASN A 628 -38.36 21.41 -17.52
N ASN A 629 -38.93 20.71 -16.55
CA ASN A 629 -39.83 21.31 -15.57
C ASN A 629 -39.06 22.14 -14.55
N GLU A 630 -37.91 21.63 -14.07
CA GLU A 630 -37.01 22.35 -13.16
C GLU A 630 -36.44 23.63 -13.83
N ILE A 631 -35.98 23.49 -15.08
CA ILE A 631 -35.51 24.66 -15.87
C ILE A 631 -36.64 25.70 -16.03
N TRP A 632 -37.83 25.23 -16.27
CA TRP A 632 -38.99 26.11 -16.42
C TRP A 632 -39.32 26.81 -15.09
N LEU A 633 -39.36 26.10 -13.98
CA LEU A 633 -39.59 26.63 -12.63
C LEU A 633 -38.56 27.69 -12.25
N ASN A 634 -37.25 27.37 -12.47
CA ASN A 634 -36.17 28.33 -12.20
C ASN A 634 -36.33 29.60 -13.04
N LYS A 635 -36.73 29.52 -14.31
CA LYS A 635 -37.01 30.69 -15.14
C LYS A 635 -38.23 31.46 -14.67
N LEU A 636 -39.30 30.79 -14.24
CA LEU A 636 -40.47 31.43 -13.69
C LEU A 636 -40.13 32.20 -12.41
N LYS A 637 -39.32 31.59 -11.54
CA LYS A 637 -38.80 32.23 -10.32
C LYS A 637 -38.00 33.50 -10.66
N LEU A 638 -37.06 33.42 -11.60
CA LEU A 638 -36.29 34.59 -12.04
C LEU A 638 -37.18 35.72 -12.58
N VAL A 639 -38.28 35.37 -13.27
CA VAL A 639 -39.27 36.36 -13.71
C VAL A 639 -40.02 36.96 -12.52
N SER A 640 -40.41 36.17 -11.53
CA SER A 640 -41.05 36.63 -10.30
C SER A 640 -40.12 37.58 -9.55
N ASP A 641 -38.90 37.17 -9.28
CA ASP A 641 -37.88 37.99 -8.59
C ASP A 641 -37.63 39.31 -9.33
N TYR A 642 -37.65 39.30 -10.69
CA TYR A 642 -37.51 40.53 -11.47
C TYR A 642 -38.69 41.45 -11.29
N ILE A 643 -39.92 40.92 -11.28
CA ILE A 643 -41.15 41.70 -11.09
C ILE A 643 -41.18 42.31 -9.69
N ASP A 644 -40.85 41.51 -8.67
CA ASP A 644 -40.83 41.96 -7.27
C ASP A 644 -39.80 43.08 -7.05
N ASN A 645 -38.62 42.97 -7.65
CA ASN A 645 -37.56 43.99 -7.52
C ASN A 645 -37.80 45.25 -8.36
N ASN A 646 -38.51 45.14 -9.47
CA ASN A 646 -38.65 46.26 -10.42
C ASN A 646 -40.08 46.78 -10.57
N SER A 647 -41.06 46.16 -9.92
CA SER A 647 -42.50 46.47 -10.02
C SER A 647 -43.02 46.56 -11.46
N LYS A 648 -42.37 45.83 -12.39
CA LYS A 648 -42.74 45.76 -13.81
C LYS A 648 -42.35 44.44 -14.43
N ARG A 649 -43.04 44.00 -15.45
CA ARG A 649 -42.72 42.78 -16.19
C ARG A 649 -41.46 42.96 -17.06
N PRO A 650 -40.62 41.92 -17.20
CA PRO A 650 -39.49 41.98 -18.12
C PRO A 650 -39.96 42.09 -19.56
N SER A 651 -39.28 42.92 -20.36
CA SER A 651 -39.63 43.13 -21.76
C SER A 651 -38.81 42.26 -22.70
N SER A 652 -39.46 41.68 -23.73
CA SER A 652 -38.78 40.97 -24.81
C SER A 652 -37.95 41.87 -25.74
N GLU A 653 -38.08 43.18 -25.59
CA GLU A 653 -37.35 44.19 -26.38
C GLU A 653 -36.30 44.92 -25.54
N ASP A 654 -36.05 44.50 -24.32
CA ASP A 654 -35.08 45.14 -23.43
C ASP A 654 -33.68 45.11 -24.03
N LYS A 655 -32.89 46.16 -23.75
CA LYS A 655 -31.50 46.27 -24.20
C LYS A 655 -30.59 45.30 -23.45
N ASN A 656 -30.91 44.97 -22.22
CA ASN A 656 -30.20 43.94 -21.44
C ASN A 656 -30.62 42.55 -21.94
N LYS A 657 -29.63 41.76 -22.37
CA LYS A 657 -29.86 40.43 -22.93
C LYS A 657 -30.59 39.48 -22.00
N ASP A 658 -30.33 39.56 -20.70
CA ASP A 658 -30.91 38.64 -19.72
C ASP A 658 -32.36 39.03 -19.42
N ILE A 659 -32.67 40.33 -19.28
CA ILE A 659 -34.04 40.83 -19.14
C ILE A 659 -34.84 40.50 -20.40
N LYS A 660 -34.26 40.69 -21.58
CA LYS A 660 -34.86 40.31 -22.86
C LYS A 660 -35.24 38.84 -22.91
N ARG A 661 -34.33 37.92 -22.44
CA ARG A 661 -34.58 36.49 -22.37
C ARG A 661 -35.74 36.14 -21.42
N LEU A 662 -35.83 36.81 -20.27
CA LEU A 662 -36.92 36.62 -19.31
C LEU A 662 -38.27 37.11 -19.94
N GLY A 663 -38.29 38.26 -20.63
CA GLY A 663 -39.43 38.76 -21.35
C GLY A 663 -39.91 37.83 -22.47
N GLN A 664 -38.94 37.28 -23.24
CA GLN A 664 -39.22 36.30 -24.30
C GLN A 664 -39.82 35.02 -23.70
N PHE A 665 -39.20 34.50 -22.61
CA PHE A 665 -39.72 33.35 -21.90
C PHE A 665 -41.17 33.58 -21.45
N LEU A 666 -41.46 34.69 -20.80
CA LEU A 666 -42.80 34.99 -20.32
C LEU A 666 -43.84 35.08 -21.47
N SER A 667 -43.48 35.73 -22.58
CA SER A 667 -44.31 35.81 -23.79
C SER A 667 -44.61 34.44 -24.38
N ASP A 668 -43.57 33.56 -24.45
CA ASP A 668 -43.72 32.21 -24.96
C ASP A 668 -44.63 31.36 -24.04
N GLN A 669 -44.51 31.53 -22.71
CA GLN A 669 -45.36 30.79 -21.76
C GLN A 669 -46.81 31.24 -21.83
N GLN A 670 -47.09 32.51 -21.98
CA GLN A 670 -48.46 33.00 -22.21
C GLN A 670 -49.10 32.37 -23.46
N LYS A 671 -48.29 32.24 -24.54
CA LYS A 671 -48.73 31.62 -25.79
C LYS A 671 -48.96 30.11 -25.63
N ASN A 672 -48.06 29.42 -24.93
CA ASN A 672 -48.18 27.99 -24.63
C ASN A 672 -49.39 27.72 -23.74
N TYR A 673 -49.64 28.53 -22.73
CA TYR A 673 -50.77 28.42 -21.82
C TYR A 673 -52.12 28.58 -22.56
N LYS A 674 -52.27 29.64 -23.37
CA LYS A 674 -53.48 29.86 -24.17
C LYS A 674 -53.81 28.72 -25.12
N ASN A 675 -52.77 28.08 -25.68
CA ASN A 675 -52.93 27.03 -26.67
C ASN A 675 -52.81 25.60 -26.08
N ASN A 676 -52.64 25.44 -24.77
CA ASN A 676 -52.39 24.18 -24.08
C ASN A 676 -51.28 23.34 -24.75
N LYS A 677 -50.14 23.97 -25.04
CA LYS A 677 -49.02 23.34 -25.76
C LYS A 677 -47.78 23.19 -24.90
N LYS A 678 -46.89 22.29 -25.35
CA LYS A 678 -45.58 22.03 -24.73
C LYS A 678 -45.72 21.68 -23.24
N ILE A 679 -44.98 22.37 -22.37
CA ILE A 679 -44.91 22.13 -20.93
C ILE A 679 -46.25 22.40 -20.23
N MET A 680 -47.13 23.26 -20.82
CA MET A 680 -48.47 23.57 -20.29
C MET A 680 -49.47 22.41 -20.41
N LYS A 681 -49.08 21.28 -21.01
CA LYS A 681 -49.85 20.02 -20.97
C LYS A 681 -49.74 19.33 -19.64
N ASP A 682 -48.70 19.63 -18.86
CA ASP A 682 -48.53 19.14 -17.49
C ASP A 682 -49.45 19.91 -16.56
N SER A 683 -50.35 19.23 -15.88
CA SER A 683 -51.37 19.83 -15.03
C SER A 683 -50.76 20.59 -13.83
N ASN A 684 -49.63 20.10 -13.27
CA ASN A 684 -48.98 20.74 -12.13
C ASN A 684 -48.26 22.03 -12.57
N ILE A 685 -47.56 22.01 -13.70
CA ILE A 685 -46.91 23.17 -14.28
C ILE A 685 -47.96 24.23 -14.66
N ARG A 686 -49.06 23.78 -15.24
CA ARG A 686 -50.15 24.67 -15.60
C ARG A 686 -50.74 25.38 -14.38
N LYS A 687 -50.98 24.66 -13.29
CA LYS A 687 -51.49 25.20 -12.03
C LYS A 687 -50.52 26.25 -11.44
N LEU A 688 -49.23 25.92 -11.38
CA LEU A 688 -48.18 26.85 -10.92
C LEU A 688 -48.10 28.11 -11.77
N TYR A 689 -48.35 28.00 -13.09
CA TYR A 689 -48.39 29.17 -13.95
C TYR A 689 -49.67 30.00 -13.73
N GLU A 690 -50.80 29.34 -13.44
CA GLU A 690 -52.07 30.02 -13.08
C GLU A 690 -51.95 30.78 -11.75
N GLU A 691 -51.21 30.28 -10.81
CA GLU A 691 -50.91 30.96 -9.53
C GLU A 691 -49.94 32.16 -9.72
N PHE A 692 -49.10 32.12 -10.77
CA PHE A 692 -48.15 33.19 -11.07
C PHE A 692 -48.78 34.37 -11.84
N ILE A 693 -49.78 34.16 -12.74
CA ILE A 693 -50.38 35.22 -13.54
C ILE A 693 -51.43 36.01 -12.79
#